data_c78aacaa2e28faa2aebd33c0801d8138
#
_entry.id   c78aacaa2e28faa2aebd33c0801d8138
#
_cell.length_a   1.000
_cell.length_b   1.000
_cell.length_c   1.000
_cell.angle_alpha   90.00
_cell.angle_beta   90.00
_cell.angle_gamma   90.00
#
_symmetry.space_group_name_H-M   'P 1'
#
loop_
_entity.id
_entity.type
_entity.pdbx_description
1 polymer ?
#
loop_
_entity_poly.entity_id
_entity_poly.type
_entity_poly.pdbx_seq_one_letter_code
_entity_poly.pdbx_strand_id
1 'polypeptide(L)'
;MRLELRARLDVFEGFDFSFNYGVADIRNPEKRSTEYSKTIKCPATKSNDALFGHIYDFNISNPYDANTSNISVNFNPNKKAEARVIADGVEVMAGVVQLRNIIQKGHAYTYEVVFIGKLLNIFSVLGDKELNGLDNNGFPYIDFSDLDHNWDFGRVTSSWTNTSGYVYPMLDYGVNEPFTVQGINAWRLEQFRPALFLYEILDRIFSFSEFSYSSSFLDSAFFKKLIIPWTNEGFVVSDSEIARRETSASVQTTIDANSEFYPNYPVFGNYQDSWRVEFSQLVDPFNNWSNVNDEYTVPQDGYYVFNSQLTWQTERIANEPFPVIPVAPLNNIYWVRVRFKRYQAATGQISMVSDVQHWIQGDGTYTIGATHTETFAYFLPSILLDIGDKIYMEVYAYSVNAIQYQTNITGGFIQSATDADAGQITQGQTIPMNALVPNIGMTDLLLSVIKMFNLYIEVDPNNERNLLIETRDDFYAAGKTQDWTYKLARDKDIILEPTSVLVDKRYEYTYKSDEDYDNSKYEGKYGRVYGDVRVEVDNDFTQSDKKLEIEFSPTVLVNDRDSNRIIGRIYAEDIQEGIEQTEHNIRVLYWGGLLPSSPQWVFRYQQQQGQNQPSIAIDTLQDFYPYAGHWDNPLTPSLDINFGITRELRYSANSYTGALQVTNANLFNLYHRNYFLEITDKDSKVMKAQFYLEPTDINKLDFRDQIVIDNAYWRLNKIMNYNPFNESLTKVELINIKEPVRFSETHSELGKNGVIEDGLNKVKLPNVKQLKRSSNIFPDFAGSVQGRNNRVGEGSVKFIIQGDNNVVGGGTKNVTIFGNDNEVDAGLHNVQLINSNGVHIQESNTVYVNGKPQDNLEVLDGGEDTVRSLYGGTNIFTVDGGEDIVQTQFSDSAIYLIEGGID
;
A
#
# COMPACT_ATOMS: atom_id res chain seq x y z
N MET A 1 -15.92 12.63 -36.22
CA MET A 1 -15.23 11.94 -37.33
C MET A 1 -13.86 12.61 -37.44
N ARG A 2 -12.84 12.07 -36.77
CA ARG A 2 -11.45 12.52 -36.94
C ARG A 2 -10.92 11.89 -38.23
N LEU A 3 -10.49 12.72 -39.18
CA LEU A 3 -9.70 12.26 -40.31
C LEU A 3 -8.29 11.92 -39.79
N GLU A 4 -7.98 10.63 -39.62
CA GLU A 4 -6.61 10.18 -39.39
C GLU A 4 -5.84 10.32 -40.71
N LEU A 5 -4.97 11.30 -40.75
CA LEU A 5 -3.97 11.40 -41.82
C LEU A 5 -2.88 10.35 -41.56
N ARG A 6 -2.94 9.24 -42.25
CA ARG A 6 -1.92 8.19 -42.22
C ARG A 6 -0.80 8.55 -43.16
N ALA A 7 0.41 8.67 -42.64
CA ALA A 7 1.61 8.93 -43.44
C ALA A 7 2.52 7.70 -43.40
N ARG A 8 3.12 7.37 -44.52
CA ARG A 8 4.04 6.24 -44.68
C ARG A 8 5.47 6.73 -44.51
N LEU A 9 6.23 6.04 -43.64
CA LEU A 9 7.66 6.27 -43.47
C LEU A 9 8.43 5.51 -44.56
N ASP A 10 9.26 6.23 -45.32
CA ASP A 10 10.17 5.61 -46.29
C ASP A 10 11.37 5.02 -45.52
N VAL A 11 11.73 3.79 -45.88
CA VAL A 11 12.88 3.08 -45.32
C VAL A 11 13.89 2.75 -46.41
N PHE A 12 15.14 2.43 -46.05
CA PHE A 12 16.15 2.00 -47.01
C PHE A 12 15.78 0.64 -47.65
N GLU A 13 16.16 0.46 -48.94
CA GLU A 13 16.03 -0.83 -49.60
C GLU A 13 16.89 -1.88 -48.88
N GLY A 14 16.30 -3.08 -48.59
CA GLY A 14 16.98 -4.14 -47.82
C GLY A 14 17.08 -3.86 -46.32
N PHE A 15 16.21 -2.98 -45.84
CA PHE A 15 16.15 -2.64 -44.42
C PHE A 15 15.84 -3.87 -43.56
N ASP A 16 16.71 -4.15 -42.59
CA ASP A 16 16.48 -5.20 -41.57
C ASP A 16 15.65 -4.65 -40.41
N PHE A 17 14.39 -5.04 -40.37
CA PHE A 17 13.44 -4.64 -39.37
C PHE A 17 13.01 -5.86 -38.52
N SER A 18 13.83 -6.24 -37.57
CA SER A 18 13.58 -7.40 -36.74
C SER A 18 13.09 -7.02 -35.33
N PHE A 19 12.14 -7.76 -34.82
CA PHE A 19 11.53 -7.56 -33.51
C PHE A 19 11.76 -8.76 -32.59
N ASN A 20 11.62 -8.46 -31.29
CA ASN A 20 11.49 -9.48 -30.28
C ASN A 20 10.11 -9.36 -29.62
N TYR A 21 9.43 -10.48 -29.41
CA TYR A 21 8.16 -10.54 -28.69
C TYR A 21 8.32 -11.43 -27.46
N GLY A 22 7.75 -11.05 -26.33
CA GLY A 22 7.71 -11.87 -25.11
C GLY A 22 6.83 -11.20 -24.07
N VAL A 23 6.06 -11.97 -23.30
CA VAL A 23 5.21 -11.46 -22.20
C VAL A 23 5.95 -11.54 -20.87
N ALA A 24 6.69 -12.61 -20.65
CA ALA A 24 7.49 -12.80 -19.44
C ALA A 24 8.73 -13.62 -19.80
N ASP A 25 9.89 -13.22 -19.30
CA ASP A 25 11.10 -14.05 -19.39
C ASP A 25 11.05 -15.09 -18.25
N ILE A 26 11.25 -16.37 -18.58
CA ILE A 26 11.31 -17.47 -17.60
C ILE A 26 12.38 -17.22 -16.52
N ARG A 27 13.43 -16.46 -16.84
CA ARG A 27 14.50 -16.10 -15.90
C ARG A 27 14.15 -14.94 -14.99
N ASN A 28 13.25 -14.07 -15.43
CA ASN A 28 12.90 -12.84 -14.74
C ASN A 28 11.39 -12.62 -14.79
N PRO A 29 10.60 -13.45 -14.10
CA PRO A 29 9.15 -13.39 -14.16
C PRO A 29 8.58 -12.08 -13.57
N GLU A 30 9.38 -11.35 -12.80
CA GLU A 30 9.06 -10.01 -12.30
C GLU A 30 9.12 -8.93 -13.38
N LYS A 31 9.79 -9.17 -14.49
CA LYS A 31 9.86 -8.23 -15.62
C LYS A 31 8.76 -8.57 -16.63
N ARG A 32 7.58 -8.03 -16.38
CA ARG A 32 6.38 -8.21 -17.23
C ARG A 32 6.32 -7.16 -18.34
N SER A 33 7.36 -7.00 -19.15
CA SER A 33 7.33 -6.04 -20.24
C SER A 33 7.53 -6.74 -21.57
N THR A 34 6.67 -6.43 -22.54
CA THR A 34 6.95 -6.66 -23.95
C THR A 34 7.98 -5.59 -24.37
N GLU A 35 9.23 -5.80 -23.95
CA GLU A 35 10.29 -4.91 -24.35
C GLU A 35 10.64 -5.17 -25.82
N TYR A 36 10.06 -4.38 -26.70
CA TYR A 36 10.75 -4.18 -27.95
C TYR A 36 10.82 -2.69 -28.27
N SER A 37 12.02 -2.22 -28.34
CA SER A 37 12.35 -0.98 -29.00
C SER A 37 13.32 -1.30 -30.13
N LYS A 38 13.07 -0.78 -31.31
CA LYS A 38 13.96 -0.94 -32.46
C LYS A 38 14.32 0.41 -33.01
N THR A 39 15.61 0.67 -33.15
CA THR A 39 16.08 1.85 -33.85
C THR A 39 16.01 1.61 -35.36
N ILE A 40 15.27 2.45 -36.03
CA ILE A 40 15.06 2.42 -37.49
C ILE A 40 15.82 3.57 -38.10
N LYS A 41 16.60 3.29 -39.13
CA LYS A 41 17.25 4.31 -39.92
C LYS A 41 16.46 4.56 -41.21
N CYS A 42 16.04 5.82 -41.40
CA CYS A 42 15.22 6.23 -42.52
C CYS A 42 15.95 7.26 -43.36
N PRO A 43 15.93 7.16 -44.71
CA PRO A 43 16.54 8.15 -45.56
C PRO A 43 15.80 9.48 -45.52
N ALA A 44 16.48 10.57 -45.73
CA ALA A 44 15.88 11.89 -45.94
C ALA A 44 15.26 11.97 -47.35
N THR A 45 14.06 11.45 -47.47
CA THR A 45 13.23 11.59 -48.66
C THR A 45 12.30 12.78 -48.48
N LYS A 46 11.77 13.29 -49.61
CA LYS A 46 10.77 14.38 -49.54
C LYS A 46 9.58 14.02 -48.61
N SER A 47 9.22 12.74 -48.58
CA SER A 47 8.16 12.23 -47.72
C SER A 47 8.57 12.31 -46.26
N ASN A 48 9.73 11.74 -45.91
CA ASN A 48 10.23 11.73 -44.53
C ASN A 48 10.57 13.12 -44.02
N ASP A 49 11.15 13.99 -44.89
CA ASP A 49 11.42 15.39 -44.53
C ASP A 49 10.13 16.15 -44.19
N ALA A 50 9.07 15.91 -44.96
CA ALA A 50 7.78 16.51 -44.68
C ALA A 50 7.15 15.95 -43.39
N LEU A 51 7.31 14.63 -43.15
CA LEU A 51 6.81 13.96 -41.91
C LEU A 51 7.46 14.51 -40.66
N PHE A 52 8.77 14.77 -40.71
CA PHE A 52 9.54 15.29 -39.59
C PHE A 52 9.64 16.83 -39.63
N GLY A 53 8.78 17.51 -40.41
CA GLY A 53 8.72 18.97 -40.48
C GLY A 53 10.05 19.63 -40.85
N HIS A 54 10.88 18.99 -41.66
CA HIS A 54 12.21 19.49 -42.09
C HIS A 54 13.14 19.85 -40.89
N ILE A 55 12.99 19.16 -39.75
CA ILE A 55 13.74 19.44 -38.53
C ILE A 55 15.27 19.36 -38.65
N TYR A 56 15.78 18.80 -39.75
CA TYR A 56 17.21 18.78 -40.08
C TYR A 56 17.78 20.15 -40.46
N ASP A 57 16.94 21.10 -40.89
CA ASP A 57 17.36 22.44 -41.28
C ASP A 57 17.35 23.36 -40.07
N PHE A 58 18.52 23.85 -39.66
CA PHE A 58 18.70 24.72 -38.52
C PHE A 58 17.97 26.07 -38.62
N ASN A 59 17.55 26.47 -39.82
CA ASN A 59 16.84 27.72 -40.04
C ASN A 59 15.32 27.60 -40.02
N ILE A 60 14.79 26.38 -39.92
CA ILE A 60 13.36 26.14 -39.90
C ILE A 60 12.91 26.02 -38.43
N SER A 61 11.98 26.89 -38.07
CA SER A 61 11.22 26.77 -36.82
C SER A 61 9.85 26.21 -37.13
N ASN A 62 9.56 25.01 -36.66
CA ASN A 62 8.24 24.43 -36.81
C ASN A 62 7.31 25.02 -35.76
N PRO A 63 6.25 25.75 -36.17
CA PRO A 63 5.20 26.13 -35.23
C PRO A 63 4.44 24.87 -34.82
N TYR A 64 4.63 24.40 -33.59
CA TYR A 64 3.86 23.29 -33.06
C TYR A 64 2.83 23.76 -32.05
N ASP A 65 1.69 23.14 -32.10
CA ASP A 65 0.71 23.25 -31.02
C ASP A 65 1.13 22.27 -29.89
N ALA A 66 1.27 22.79 -28.67
CA ALA A 66 1.69 22.01 -27.51
C ALA A 66 0.78 20.80 -27.26
N ASN A 67 -0.44 20.80 -27.77
CA ASN A 67 -1.47 19.80 -27.52
C ASN A 67 -1.64 18.76 -28.65
N THR A 68 -0.94 18.91 -29.80
CA THR A 68 -1.10 17.99 -30.92
C THR A 68 0.22 17.27 -31.27
N SER A 69 0.15 15.93 -31.32
CA SER A 69 1.24 15.05 -31.76
C SER A 69 1.12 14.69 -33.25
N ASN A 70 0.94 15.66 -34.12
CA ASN A 70 0.81 15.38 -35.56
C ASN A 70 2.16 15.25 -36.23
N ILE A 71 2.40 14.10 -36.86
CA ILE A 71 3.50 13.92 -37.84
C ILE A 71 3.11 14.70 -39.10
N SER A 72 3.86 15.64 -39.46
CA SER A 72 3.92 16.44 -40.71
C SER A 72 4.33 17.89 -40.41
N VAL A 73 3.55 18.87 -40.79
CA VAL A 73 3.90 20.31 -40.67
C VAL A 73 4.16 20.74 -39.21
N ASN A 74 3.61 20.01 -38.24
CA ASN A 74 3.69 20.28 -36.79
C ASN A 74 4.41 19.18 -36.03
N PHE A 75 5.46 18.59 -36.53
CA PHE A 75 6.20 17.56 -35.83
C PHE A 75 6.90 18.11 -34.58
N ASN A 76 6.61 17.47 -33.46
CA ASN A 76 7.25 17.76 -32.18
C ASN A 76 8.02 16.52 -31.66
N PRO A 77 9.36 16.54 -31.63
CA PRO A 77 10.17 15.40 -31.22
C PRO A 77 9.98 15.02 -29.74
N ASN A 78 9.43 15.94 -28.93
CA ASN A 78 9.15 15.69 -27.51
C ASN A 78 7.79 14.97 -27.27
N LYS A 79 7.01 14.74 -28.32
CA LYS A 79 5.71 14.09 -28.25
C LYS A 79 5.74 12.73 -28.91
N LYS A 80 5.01 11.78 -28.35
CA LYS A 80 4.84 10.43 -28.90
C LYS A 80 3.99 10.49 -30.16
N ALA A 81 4.45 9.87 -31.25
CA ALA A 81 3.70 9.72 -32.47
C ALA A 81 3.29 8.26 -32.65
N GLU A 82 1.98 8.00 -32.77
CA GLU A 82 1.46 6.65 -33.02
C GLU A 82 1.97 6.10 -34.35
N ALA A 83 2.39 4.86 -34.36
CA ALA A 83 2.90 4.18 -35.53
C ALA A 83 2.50 2.71 -35.57
N ARG A 84 2.34 2.21 -36.80
CA ARG A 84 1.96 0.80 -37.04
C ARG A 84 2.90 0.21 -38.08
N VAL A 85 3.24 -1.06 -37.88
CA VAL A 85 3.99 -1.85 -38.87
C VAL A 85 3.00 -2.76 -39.57
N ILE A 86 2.92 -2.56 -40.90
CA ILE A 86 2.02 -3.33 -41.76
C ILE A 86 2.89 -4.12 -42.76
N ALA A 87 2.78 -5.42 -42.77
CA ALA A 87 3.43 -6.29 -43.72
C ALA A 87 2.35 -7.11 -44.45
N ASP A 88 2.44 -7.20 -45.79
CA ASP A 88 1.49 -7.90 -46.65
C ASP A 88 0.01 -7.53 -46.42
N GLY A 89 -0.22 -6.24 -46.06
CA GLY A 89 -1.54 -5.74 -45.74
C GLY A 89 -2.08 -6.11 -44.33
N VAL A 90 -1.29 -6.80 -43.53
CA VAL A 90 -1.62 -7.21 -42.19
C VAL A 90 -0.87 -6.31 -41.19
N GLU A 91 -1.56 -5.79 -40.20
CA GLU A 91 -0.93 -5.09 -39.06
C GLU A 91 -0.20 -6.10 -38.19
N VAL A 92 1.13 -6.00 -38.13
CA VAL A 92 1.98 -6.89 -37.36
C VAL A 92 2.24 -6.32 -35.97
N MET A 93 2.29 -4.98 -35.87
CA MET A 93 2.67 -4.32 -34.64
C MET A 93 2.16 -2.90 -34.58
N ALA A 94 1.72 -2.48 -33.43
CA ALA A 94 1.37 -1.10 -33.13
C ALA A 94 2.20 -0.57 -31.94
N GLY A 95 2.49 0.72 -31.96
CA GLY A 95 3.31 1.36 -30.93
C GLY A 95 3.44 2.86 -31.16
N VAL A 96 4.49 3.43 -30.62
CA VAL A 96 4.83 4.84 -30.81
C VAL A 96 6.24 4.99 -31.36
N VAL A 97 6.45 6.07 -32.12
CA VAL A 97 7.75 6.41 -32.70
C VAL A 97 8.26 7.68 -32.03
N GLN A 98 9.55 7.66 -31.71
CA GLN A 98 10.30 8.81 -31.24
C GLN A 98 11.49 9.07 -32.20
N LEU A 99 11.66 10.30 -32.66
CA LEU A 99 12.87 10.71 -33.36
C LEU A 99 14.01 10.86 -32.32
N ARG A 100 15.10 10.11 -32.54
CA ARG A 100 16.22 10.09 -31.60
C ARG A 100 17.40 10.91 -32.06
N ASN A 101 17.78 10.74 -33.34
CA ASN A 101 18.92 11.41 -33.92
C ASN A 101 18.64 11.77 -35.38
N ILE A 102 19.35 12.79 -35.85
CA ILE A 102 19.51 13.10 -37.28
C ILE A 102 21.01 13.03 -37.58
N ILE A 103 21.37 12.08 -38.41
CA ILE A 103 22.77 11.85 -38.80
C ILE A 103 23.03 12.50 -40.13
N GLN A 104 23.97 13.44 -40.18
CA GLN A 104 24.43 14.07 -41.40
C GLN A 104 25.77 13.46 -41.82
N LYS A 105 25.83 13.04 -43.09
CA LYS A 105 27.08 12.59 -43.71
C LYS A 105 27.22 13.30 -45.08
N GLY A 106 28.10 14.30 -45.14
CA GLY A 106 28.17 15.20 -46.29
C GLY A 106 26.88 16.00 -46.48
N HIS A 107 26.21 15.83 -47.62
CA HIS A 107 24.90 16.45 -47.88
C HIS A 107 23.71 15.51 -47.69
N ALA A 108 23.96 14.27 -47.25
CA ALA A 108 22.90 13.30 -47.00
C ALA A 108 22.55 13.27 -45.53
N TYR A 109 21.23 13.20 -45.22
CA TYR A 109 20.68 13.08 -43.89
C TYR A 109 20.05 11.71 -43.71
N THR A 110 20.10 11.19 -42.50
CA THR A 110 19.41 9.96 -42.06
C THR A 110 18.71 10.22 -40.75
N TYR A 111 17.44 9.91 -40.67
CA TYR A 111 16.67 9.95 -39.43
C TYR A 111 16.83 8.64 -38.70
N GLU A 112 17.18 8.69 -37.40
CA GLU A 112 17.10 7.56 -36.48
C GLU A 112 15.86 7.71 -35.61
N VAL A 113 14.93 6.82 -35.82
CA VAL A 113 13.70 6.76 -35.03
C VAL A 113 13.66 5.48 -34.22
N VAL A 114 13.12 5.55 -33.02
CA VAL A 114 12.91 4.37 -32.16
C VAL A 114 11.43 4.05 -32.17
N PHE A 115 11.10 2.82 -32.51
CA PHE A 115 9.77 2.27 -32.37
C PHE A 115 9.67 1.59 -31.01
N ILE A 116 8.65 1.93 -30.22
CA ILE A 116 8.40 1.45 -28.85
C ILE A 116 7.01 0.82 -28.80
N GLY A 117 6.93 -0.40 -28.33
CA GLY A 117 5.66 -1.13 -28.19
C GLY A 117 4.72 -0.56 -27.14
N LYS A 118 3.45 -0.96 -27.19
CA LYS A 118 2.36 -0.31 -26.43
C LYS A 118 2.39 -0.56 -24.92
N LEU A 119 2.78 -1.75 -24.46
CA LEU A 119 2.77 -2.07 -23.03
C LEU A 119 3.72 -1.17 -22.22
N LEU A 120 4.87 -0.81 -22.78
CA LEU A 120 5.79 0.16 -22.18
C LEU A 120 5.15 1.55 -21.96
N ASN A 121 4.00 1.81 -22.59
CA ASN A 121 3.40 3.13 -22.53
C ASN A 121 2.75 3.44 -21.18
N ILE A 122 2.13 2.47 -20.49
CA ILE A 122 1.56 2.71 -19.15
C ILE A 122 2.65 3.06 -18.15
N PHE A 123 3.72 2.25 -18.05
CA PHE A 123 4.84 2.53 -17.16
C PHE A 123 5.58 3.82 -17.52
N SER A 124 5.64 4.17 -18.80
CA SER A 124 6.18 5.46 -19.25
C SER A 124 5.30 6.66 -18.91
N VAL A 125 3.98 6.49 -18.80
CA VAL A 125 3.05 7.54 -18.35
C VAL A 125 3.13 7.73 -16.84
N LEU A 126 3.17 6.63 -16.11
CA LEU A 126 3.33 6.65 -14.66
C LEU A 126 4.70 7.22 -14.28
N GLY A 127 5.78 6.76 -14.94
CA GLY A 127 7.16 7.21 -14.70
C GLY A 127 7.53 7.13 -13.22
N ASP A 128 8.16 8.19 -12.73
CA ASP A 128 8.59 8.33 -11.33
C ASP A 128 7.55 9.09 -10.48
N LYS A 129 6.28 9.12 -10.90
CA LYS A 129 5.25 9.82 -10.15
C LYS A 129 4.84 9.02 -8.92
N GLU A 130 4.78 9.72 -7.80
CA GLU A 130 4.33 9.18 -6.53
C GLU A 130 2.79 9.27 -6.44
N LEU A 131 2.19 8.35 -5.70
CA LEU A 131 0.75 8.25 -5.52
C LEU A 131 0.19 9.51 -4.82
N ASN A 132 0.92 10.05 -3.83
CA ASN A 132 0.62 11.30 -3.12
C ASN A 132 1.25 12.54 -3.80
N GLY A 133 1.86 12.38 -4.99
CA GLY A 133 2.57 13.45 -5.69
C GLY A 133 1.65 14.52 -6.24
N LEU A 134 2.21 15.72 -6.43
CA LEU A 134 1.50 16.88 -6.97
C LEU A 134 1.99 17.22 -8.39
N ASP A 135 1.11 17.79 -9.20
CA ASP A 135 1.46 18.33 -10.51
C ASP A 135 2.17 19.69 -10.38
N ASN A 136 2.57 20.28 -11.50
CA ASN A 136 3.26 21.58 -11.52
C ASN A 136 2.40 22.75 -11.01
N ASN A 137 1.10 22.55 -10.81
CA ASN A 137 0.16 23.53 -10.30
C ASN A 137 -0.20 23.27 -8.83
N GLY A 138 0.38 22.23 -8.22
CA GLY A 138 0.13 21.85 -6.84
C GLY A 138 -1.13 21.00 -6.62
N PHE A 139 -1.72 20.45 -7.69
CA PHE A 139 -2.84 19.53 -7.57
C PHE A 139 -2.34 18.08 -7.51
N PRO A 140 -3.00 17.19 -6.72
CA PRO A 140 -2.63 15.80 -6.67
C PRO A 140 -2.76 15.14 -8.05
N TYR A 141 -1.82 14.26 -8.40
CA TYR A 141 -1.94 13.44 -9.62
C TYR A 141 -3.17 12.55 -9.57
N ILE A 142 -3.48 12.03 -8.38
CA ILE A 142 -4.66 11.20 -8.12
C ILE A 142 -5.43 11.84 -6.97
N ASP A 143 -6.69 12.21 -7.23
CA ASP A 143 -7.55 12.88 -6.27
C ASP A 143 -8.45 11.88 -5.53
N PHE A 144 -8.43 11.92 -4.20
CA PHE A 144 -9.27 11.15 -3.30
C PHE A 144 -10.23 12.03 -2.48
N SER A 145 -10.36 13.32 -2.83
CA SER A 145 -11.21 14.26 -2.08
C SER A 145 -12.70 13.90 -2.08
N ASP A 146 -13.13 13.09 -3.05
CA ASP A 146 -14.49 12.53 -3.08
C ASP A 146 -14.78 11.56 -1.92
N LEU A 147 -13.72 11.08 -1.24
CA LEU A 147 -13.80 10.21 -0.06
C LEU A 147 -13.67 10.98 1.26
N ASP A 148 -13.54 12.30 1.23
CA ASP A 148 -13.45 13.13 2.42
C ASP A 148 -14.70 12.96 3.29
N HIS A 149 -14.50 12.86 4.59
CA HIS A 149 -15.61 12.61 5.51
C HIS A 149 -15.27 13.04 6.94
N ASN A 150 -16.29 13.30 7.73
CA ASN A 150 -16.12 13.63 9.14
C ASN A 150 -15.66 12.42 9.95
N TRP A 151 -14.68 12.60 10.80
CA TRP A 151 -14.18 11.56 11.68
C TRP A 151 -14.98 11.49 12.96
N ASP A 152 -16.02 10.71 12.97
CA ASP A 152 -16.90 10.50 14.10
C ASP A 152 -17.29 9.02 14.26
N PHE A 153 -17.91 8.70 15.39
CA PHE A 153 -18.37 7.36 15.70
C PHE A 153 -19.30 6.78 14.64
N GLY A 154 -20.22 7.59 14.11
CA GLY A 154 -21.18 7.17 13.10
C GLY A 154 -20.51 6.79 11.79
N ARG A 155 -19.55 7.59 11.35
CA ARG A 155 -18.78 7.32 10.12
C ARG A 155 -17.85 6.13 10.26
N VAL A 156 -17.14 6.02 11.39
CA VAL A 156 -16.28 4.88 11.67
C VAL A 156 -17.08 3.58 11.64
N THR A 157 -18.18 3.52 12.39
CA THR A 157 -19.02 2.30 12.47
C THR A 157 -19.76 1.99 11.18
N SER A 158 -20.23 2.99 10.44
CA SER A 158 -20.90 2.78 9.15
C SER A 158 -19.93 2.26 8.08
N SER A 159 -18.65 2.64 8.16
CA SER A 159 -17.62 2.18 7.22
C SER A 159 -17.39 0.67 7.28
N TRP A 160 -17.68 0.02 8.40
CA TRP A 160 -17.47 -1.42 8.58
C TRP A 160 -18.28 -2.28 7.60
N THR A 161 -19.29 -1.69 6.95
CA THR A 161 -20.09 -2.32 5.90
C THR A 161 -19.73 -1.84 4.49
N ASN A 162 -18.75 -0.95 4.37
CA ASN A 162 -18.32 -0.47 3.06
C ASN A 162 -17.67 -1.60 2.26
N THR A 163 -17.93 -1.57 0.95
CA THR A 163 -17.29 -2.44 -0.04
C THR A 163 -16.44 -1.66 -1.03
N SER A 164 -16.35 -0.33 -0.88
CA SER A 164 -15.58 0.60 -1.70
C SER A 164 -15.15 1.82 -0.89
N GLY A 165 -14.22 2.58 -1.41
CA GLY A 165 -13.67 3.77 -0.79
C GLY A 165 -12.75 3.43 0.38
N TYR A 166 -13.26 3.48 1.60
CA TYR A 166 -12.47 3.28 2.81
C TYR A 166 -13.22 2.47 3.88
N VAL A 167 -12.43 1.91 4.81
CA VAL A 167 -12.91 1.25 6.05
C VAL A 167 -12.04 1.64 7.23
N TYR A 168 -12.55 1.43 8.45
CA TYR A 168 -11.80 1.64 9.70
C TYR A 168 -11.55 0.30 10.40
N PRO A 169 -10.45 -0.38 10.11
CA PRO A 169 -10.10 -1.62 10.77
C PRO A 169 -9.62 -1.40 12.22
N MET A 170 -9.76 -2.40 13.06
CA MET A 170 -9.15 -2.41 14.38
C MET A 170 -7.68 -2.85 14.25
N LEU A 171 -6.78 -1.87 14.24
CA LEU A 171 -5.33 -2.06 14.18
C LEU A 171 -4.68 -1.27 15.33
N ASP A 172 -3.65 -1.85 15.93
CA ASP A 172 -2.93 -1.20 17.02
C ASP A 172 -1.75 -0.38 16.45
N TYR A 173 -1.91 0.93 16.45
CA TYR A 173 -0.90 1.90 15.99
C TYR A 173 -0.09 2.51 17.16
N GLY A 174 -0.26 2.03 18.40
CA GLY A 174 0.39 2.61 19.56
C GLY A 174 -0.12 4.00 19.98
N VAL A 175 -1.34 4.37 19.57
CA VAL A 175 -1.88 5.74 19.78
C VAL A 175 -2.16 6.05 21.26
N ASN A 176 -2.57 5.07 22.03
CA ASN A 176 -2.96 5.26 23.42
C ASN A 176 -2.69 3.99 24.23
N GLU A 177 -2.34 4.19 25.50
CA GLU A 177 -2.26 3.11 26.47
C GLU A 177 -3.56 2.30 26.53
N PRO A 178 -3.47 0.96 26.63
CA PRO A 178 -4.62 0.10 26.84
C PRO A 178 -5.39 0.48 28.09
N PHE A 179 -6.72 0.57 28.01
CA PHE A 179 -7.54 0.90 29.17
C PHE A 179 -8.80 0.03 29.25
N THR A 180 -9.45 0.06 30.42
CA THR A 180 -10.70 -0.65 30.64
C THR A 180 -11.78 0.31 31.13
N VAL A 181 -13.02 -0.02 30.78
CA VAL A 181 -14.22 0.63 31.32
C VAL A 181 -15.00 -0.42 32.10
N GLN A 182 -15.18 -0.21 33.41
CA GLN A 182 -15.85 -1.17 34.29
C GLN A 182 -15.27 -2.61 34.17
N GLY A 183 -13.96 -2.72 33.94
CA GLY A 183 -13.28 -4.02 33.77
C GLY A 183 -13.39 -4.63 32.37
N ILE A 184 -14.04 -3.98 31.42
CA ILE A 184 -14.14 -4.42 30.03
C ILE A 184 -13.08 -3.68 29.20
N ASN A 185 -12.35 -4.40 28.36
CA ASN A 185 -11.39 -3.81 27.44
C ASN A 185 -12.05 -2.75 26.54
N ALA A 186 -11.42 -1.61 26.42
CA ALA A 186 -11.95 -0.47 25.70
C ALA A 186 -10.98 0.03 24.62
N TRP A 187 -11.57 0.53 23.53
CA TRP A 187 -10.90 1.21 22.43
C TRP A 187 -11.50 2.60 22.27
N ARG A 188 -10.66 3.58 22.02
CA ARG A 188 -11.06 4.96 21.74
C ARG A 188 -11.20 5.19 20.24
N LEU A 189 -12.02 6.14 19.85
CA LEU A 189 -12.16 6.56 18.46
C LEU A 189 -10.81 7.00 17.88
N GLU A 190 -9.98 7.65 18.69
CA GLU A 190 -8.64 8.12 18.32
C GLU A 190 -7.67 6.99 17.92
N GLN A 191 -7.99 5.73 18.21
CA GLN A 191 -7.19 4.57 17.81
C GLN A 191 -7.58 4.03 16.43
N PHE A 192 -8.70 4.46 15.87
CA PHE A 192 -9.15 4.02 14.55
C PHE A 192 -8.63 4.96 13.46
N ARG A 193 -7.97 4.39 12.47
CA ARG A 193 -7.46 5.07 11.28
C ARG A 193 -8.14 4.52 10.03
N PRO A 194 -8.43 5.35 9.03
CA PRO A 194 -8.99 4.87 7.77
C PRO A 194 -7.98 4.05 6.97
N ALA A 195 -8.47 3.07 6.25
CA ALA A 195 -7.74 2.27 5.29
C ALA A 195 -8.44 2.35 3.94
N LEU A 196 -7.70 2.56 2.86
CA LEU A 196 -8.21 2.62 1.50
C LEU A 196 -8.29 1.22 0.89
N PHE A 197 -9.34 0.93 0.11
CA PHE A 197 -9.35 -0.28 -0.69
C PHE A 197 -8.29 -0.22 -1.81
N LEU A 198 -7.50 -1.28 -1.94
CA LEU A 198 -6.42 -1.35 -2.94
C LEU A 198 -6.94 -1.21 -4.38
N TYR A 199 -8.09 -1.81 -4.68
CA TYR A 199 -8.68 -1.72 -6.02
C TYR A 199 -9.08 -0.28 -6.39
N GLU A 200 -9.54 0.55 -5.44
CA GLU A 200 -9.83 1.98 -5.64
C GLU A 200 -8.58 2.74 -6.09
N ILE A 201 -7.46 2.44 -5.44
CA ILE A 201 -6.18 3.07 -5.80
C ILE A 201 -5.77 2.65 -7.21
N LEU A 202 -5.89 1.37 -7.55
CA LEU A 202 -5.55 0.88 -8.88
C LEU A 202 -6.45 1.48 -9.96
N ASP A 203 -7.77 1.55 -9.74
CA ASP A 203 -8.72 2.15 -10.68
C ASP A 203 -8.37 3.60 -10.99
N ARG A 204 -7.95 4.36 -9.96
CA ARG A 204 -7.51 5.75 -10.12
C ARG A 204 -6.16 5.85 -10.85
N ILE A 205 -5.21 4.94 -10.60
CA ILE A 205 -3.94 4.86 -11.35
C ILE A 205 -4.21 4.57 -12.83
N PHE A 206 -5.09 3.62 -13.14
CA PHE A 206 -5.47 3.31 -14.51
C PHE A 206 -6.17 4.49 -15.18
N SER A 207 -7.09 5.14 -14.49
CA SER A 207 -7.78 6.34 -14.98
C SER A 207 -6.81 7.48 -15.26
N PHE A 208 -5.87 7.74 -14.35
CA PHE A 208 -4.82 8.74 -14.54
C PHE A 208 -3.94 8.44 -15.76
N SER A 209 -3.60 7.18 -15.99
CA SER A 209 -2.78 6.76 -17.13
C SER A 209 -3.53 6.79 -18.47
N GLU A 210 -4.84 7.03 -18.46
CA GLU A 210 -5.77 6.89 -19.58
C GLU A 210 -5.83 5.45 -20.15
N PHE A 211 -5.47 4.47 -19.35
CA PHE A 211 -5.67 3.05 -19.66
C PHE A 211 -6.87 2.51 -18.88
N SER A 212 -7.47 1.47 -19.43
CA SER A 212 -8.44 0.61 -18.75
C SER A 212 -7.86 -0.79 -18.58
N TYR A 213 -8.48 -1.60 -17.75
CA TYR A 213 -8.13 -3.00 -17.65
C TYR A 213 -9.38 -3.89 -17.69
N SER A 214 -9.16 -5.15 -18.03
CA SER A 214 -10.12 -6.24 -17.90
C SER A 214 -9.45 -7.37 -17.16
N SER A 215 -10.00 -7.77 -16.01
CA SER A 215 -9.39 -8.77 -15.15
C SER A 215 -10.45 -9.49 -14.32
N SER A 216 -10.55 -10.80 -14.45
CA SER A 216 -11.40 -11.60 -13.57
C SER A 216 -10.83 -11.65 -12.15
N PHE A 217 -9.51 -11.56 -12.02
CA PHE A 217 -8.83 -11.58 -10.73
C PHE A 217 -9.00 -10.26 -9.95
N LEU A 218 -8.71 -9.11 -10.58
CA LEU A 218 -8.86 -7.80 -9.93
C LEU A 218 -10.33 -7.49 -9.60
N ASP A 219 -11.26 -8.04 -10.39
CA ASP A 219 -12.70 -7.94 -10.14
C ASP A 219 -13.23 -8.95 -9.12
N SER A 220 -12.41 -9.89 -8.67
CA SER A 220 -12.81 -10.92 -7.71
C SER A 220 -13.21 -10.35 -6.35
N ALA A 221 -14.09 -11.05 -5.66
CA ALA A 221 -14.50 -10.72 -4.29
C ALA A 221 -13.31 -10.75 -3.31
N PHE A 222 -12.29 -11.57 -3.59
CA PHE A 222 -11.05 -11.61 -2.82
C PHE A 222 -10.25 -10.32 -2.96
N PHE A 223 -9.93 -9.92 -4.20
CA PHE A 223 -9.09 -8.76 -4.45
C PHE A 223 -9.75 -7.46 -3.97
N LYS A 224 -11.06 -7.34 -4.14
CA LYS A 224 -11.86 -6.18 -3.68
C LYS A 224 -11.93 -6.02 -2.16
N LYS A 225 -11.43 -6.99 -1.40
CA LYS A 225 -11.29 -6.91 0.06
C LYS A 225 -9.88 -6.56 0.54
N LEU A 226 -8.95 -6.33 -0.37
CA LEU A 226 -7.61 -5.88 0.03
C LEU A 226 -7.64 -4.39 0.34
N ILE A 227 -7.02 -4.03 1.48
CA ILE A 227 -6.96 -2.65 1.96
C ILE A 227 -5.52 -2.25 2.25
N ILE A 228 -5.26 -0.95 2.13
CA ILE A 228 -4.01 -0.31 2.56
C ILE A 228 -4.32 0.52 3.80
N PRO A 229 -3.78 0.16 4.97
CA PRO A 229 -3.96 0.93 6.19
C PRO A 229 -3.17 2.24 6.16
N TRP A 230 -3.46 3.11 7.11
CA TRP A 230 -2.73 4.35 7.37
C TRP A 230 -1.24 4.08 7.54
N THR A 231 -0.36 4.89 6.93
CA THR A 231 1.10 4.66 6.92
C THR A 231 1.91 5.71 7.69
N ASN A 232 1.38 6.91 7.89
CA ASN A 232 2.16 8.02 8.46
C ASN A 232 2.23 7.92 9.98
N GLU A 233 3.32 8.45 10.55
CA GLU A 233 3.42 8.75 11.97
C GLU A 233 2.34 9.78 12.34
N GLY A 234 1.60 9.51 13.37
CA GLY A 234 0.52 10.38 13.82
C GLY A 234 -0.66 10.49 12.85
N PHE A 235 -1.73 11.10 13.32
CA PHE A 235 -2.91 11.36 12.52
C PHE A 235 -2.96 12.84 12.17
N VAL A 236 -2.12 13.24 11.24
CA VAL A 236 -1.87 14.62 10.83
C VAL A 236 -2.08 14.78 9.33
N VAL A 237 -2.45 15.99 8.93
CA VAL A 237 -2.44 16.36 7.52
C VAL A 237 -1.00 16.50 7.02
N SER A 238 -0.77 16.20 5.75
CA SER A 238 0.56 16.33 5.15
C SER A 238 1.04 17.78 5.09
N ASP A 239 2.36 17.99 5.04
CA ASP A 239 2.97 19.31 4.87
C ASP A 239 2.47 20.03 3.61
N SER A 240 2.19 19.30 2.54
CA SER A 240 1.63 19.86 1.31
C SER A 240 0.20 20.38 1.53
N GLU A 241 -0.60 19.73 2.34
CA GLU A 241 -1.94 20.18 2.69
C GLU A 241 -1.91 21.37 3.65
N ILE A 242 -0.95 21.38 4.57
CA ILE A 242 -0.66 22.53 5.43
C ILE A 242 -0.29 23.74 4.56
N ALA A 243 0.63 23.57 3.60
CA ALA A 243 1.02 24.65 2.69
C ALA A 243 -0.12 25.18 1.83
N ARG A 244 -1.12 24.36 1.52
CA ARG A 244 -2.35 24.82 0.82
C ARG A 244 -3.19 25.80 1.64
N ARG A 245 -3.09 25.76 2.95
CA ARG A 245 -3.81 26.63 3.89
C ARG A 245 -3.05 27.89 4.25
N GLU A 246 -1.74 27.92 3.99
CA GLU A 246 -0.88 29.05 4.33
C GLU A 246 -1.10 30.22 3.38
N THR A 247 -1.23 31.40 3.99
CA THR A 247 -1.27 32.66 3.27
C THR A 247 -0.65 33.76 4.12
N SER A 248 -0.03 34.74 3.49
CA SER A 248 0.36 35.97 4.16
C SER A 248 0.04 37.18 3.30
N ALA A 249 -0.43 38.23 3.96
CA ALA A 249 -0.73 39.49 3.33
C ALA A 249 -0.24 40.67 4.21
N SER A 250 0.22 41.76 3.60
CA SER A 250 0.71 42.93 4.30
C SER A 250 -0.15 44.17 4.02
N VAL A 251 -0.18 45.10 4.96
CA VAL A 251 -0.83 46.40 4.76
C VAL A 251 -0.11 47.15 3.64
N GLN A 252 -0.84 47.49 2.59
CA GLN A 252 -0.30 48.19 1.40
C GLN A 252 -0.35 49.69 1.47
N THR A 253 -1.42 50.24 2.08
CA THR A 253 -1.65 51.65 2.15
C THR A 253 -1.97 52.05 3.59
N THR A 254 -1.62 53.29 3.95
CA THR A 254 -2.00 53.84 5.23
C THR A 254 -3.52 53.92 5.30
N ILE A 255 -4.09 53.27 6.30
CA ILE A 255 -5.54 53.25 6.55
C ILE A 255 -5.84 54.31 7.60
N ASP A 256 -6.68 55.28 7.24
CA ASP A 256 -7.15 56.32 8.16
C ASP A 256 -8.27 55.79 9.06
N ALA A 257 -7.92 55.45 10.29
CA ALA A 257 -8.86 55.02 11.33
C ALA A 257 -9.06 56.18 12.34
N ASN A 258 -9.84 57.17 11.98
CA ASN A 258 -10.07 58.34 12.85
C ASN A 258 -10.85 57.96 14.09
N SER A 259 -10.44 58.46 15.25
CA SER A 259 -11.14 58.20 16.52
C SER A 259 -12.48 58.94 16.58
N GLU A 260 -13.54 58.23 16.88
CA GLU A 260 -14.82 58.82 17.23
C GLU A 260 -14.90 59.17 18.72
N PHE A 261 -15.50 60.32 19.00
CA PHE A 261 -15.73 60.80 20.34
C PHE A 261 -17.10 60.39 20.88
N TYR A 262 -17.11 59.63 22.01
CA TYR A 262 -18.33 59.23 22.70
C TYR A 262 -18.50 60.01 24.05
N PRO A 263 -19.45 61.01 24.11
CA PRO A 263 -19.58 61.88 25.27
C PRO A 263 -20.21 61.20 26.49
N ASN A 264 -20.78 60.03 26.38
CA ASN A 264 -21.49 59.36 27.49
C ASN A 264 -20.96 57.89 27.72
N TYR A 265 -19.92 57.80 28.48
CA TYR A 265 -19.49 56.54 29.04
C TYR A 265 -20.21 56.28 30.38
N PRO A 266 -20.81 55.14 30.74
CA PRO A 266 -20.45 53.80 30.32
C PRO A 266 -21.61 53.03 29.68
N VAL A 267 -21.97 53.24 28.47
CA VAL A 267 -22.90 52.35 27.77
C VAL A 267 -22.14 51.70 26.61
N PHE A 268 -22.04 50.45 26.65
CA PHE A 268 -21.60 49.63 25.52
C PHE A 268 -22.62 49.82 24.39
N GLY A 269 -22.50 50.92 23.64
CA GLY A 269 -23.34 51.18 22.47
C GLY A 269 -22.73 50.56 21.23
N ASN A 270 -23.60 50.23 20.27
CA ASN A 270 -23.19 49.73 18.95
C ASN A 270 -22.23 50.70 18.29
N TYR A 271 -21.01 50.26 18.06
CA TYR A 271 -20.05 50.99 17.25
C TYR A 271 -20.53 50.95 15.82
N GLN A 272 -20.74 52.13 15.21
CA GLN A 272 -21.27 52.21 13.86
C GLN A 272 -20.20 52.25 12.79
N ASP A 273 -18.98 52.67 13.11
CA ASP A 273 -17.90 52.79 12.13
C ASP A 273 -16.72 51.86 12.49
N SER A 274 -16.64 50.78 11.75
CA SER A 274 -15.49 49.88 11.72
C SER A 274 -14.82 49.99 10.35
N TRP A 275 -13.51 49.94 10.37
CA TRP A 275 -12.73 49.92 9.14
C TRP A 275 -12.23 48.50 8.94
N ARG A 276 -12.39 47.97 7.72
CA ARG A 276 -11.74 46.74 7.31
C ARG A 276 -10.27 47.04 7.05
N VAL A 277 -9.36 46.21 7.54
CA VAL A 277 -7.93 46.36 7.27
C VAL A 277 -7.65 45.88 5.86
N GLU A 278 -7.14 46.78 5.00
CA GLU A 278 -6.75 46.47 3.63
C GLU A 278 -5.36 45.84 3.60
N PHE A 279 -5.30 44.60 3.16
CA PHE A 279 -4.07 43.86 2.97
C PHE A 279 -3.87 43.49 1.51
N SER A 280 -2.61 43.38 1.11
CA SER A 280 -2.22 42.83 -0.16
C SER A 280 -1.47 41.53 0.02
N GLN A 281 -1.78 40.57 -0.79
CA GLN A 281 -1.14 39.28 -0.85
C GLN A 281 0.38 39.43 -0.99
N LEU A 282 1.15 38.73 -0.12
CA LEU A 282 2.57 38.56 -0.21
C LEU A 282 2.91 37.16 -0.71
N VAL A 283 2.34 36.15 -0.03
CA VAL A 283 2.52 34.74 -0.34
C VAL A 283 1.15 34.08 -0.24
N ASP A 284 0.66 33.57 -1.35
CA ASP A 284 -0.59 32.82 -1.42
C ASP A 284 -0.61 31.97 -2.70
N PRO A 285 0.09 30.85 -2.70
CA PRO A 285 0.25 30.02 -3.89
C PRO A 285 -1.08 29.45 -4.42
N PHE A 286 -2.13 29.41 -3.57
CA PHE A 286 -3.41 28.78 -3.89
C PHE A 286 -4.57 29.76 -4.03
N ASN A 287 -4.31 31.07 -4.02
CA ASN A 287 -5.32 32.16 -4.15
C ASN A 287 -6.41 32.13 -3.06
N ASN A 288 -6.03 31.81 -1.82
CA ASN A 288 -6.94 31.83 -0.69
C ASN A 288 -7.26 33.24 -0.19
N TRP A 289 -6.46 34.24 -0.56
CA TRP A 289 -6.63 35.64 -0.18
C TRP A 289 -7.26 36.46 -1.30
N SER A 290 -8.28 37.25 -0.95
CA SER A 290 -8.92 38.18 -1.86
C SER A 290 -8.43 39.61 -1.58
N ASN A 291 -7.62 40.19 -2.46
CA ASN A 291 -7.20 41.59 -2.42
C ASN A 291 -8.33 42.59 -2.70
N VAL A 292 -9.49 42.12 -3.14
CA VAL A 292 -10.67 43.00 -3.41
C VAL A 292 -11.53 43.14 -2.18
N ASN A 293 -11.63 42.07 -1.41
CA ASN A 293 -12.49 41.97 -0.24
C ASN A 293 -11.72 41.99 1.09
N ASP A 294 -10.37 41.90 1.04
CA ASP A 294 -9.50 41.85 2.21
C ASP A 294 -9.87 40.69 3.16
N GLU A 295 -10.05 39.51 2.60
CA GLU A 295 -10.50 38.35 3.33
C GLU A 295 -9.76 37.06 2.88
N TYR A 296 -9.48 36.23 3.85
CA TYR A 296 -9.03 34.87 3.64
C TYR A 296 -10.23 33.96 3.45
N THR A 297 -10.24 33.16 2.40
CA THR A 297 -11.24 32.10 2.16
C THR A 297 -10.66 30.76 2.52
N VAL A 298 -11.35 30.02 3.37
CA VAL A 298 -10.95 28.69 3.85
C VAL A 298 -11.01 27.69 2.70
N PRO A 299 -9.88 27.10 2.29
CA PRO A 299 -9.84 26.15 1.16
C PRO A 299 -10.35 24.76 1.52
N GLN A 300 -10.33 24.40 2.81
CA GLN A 300 -10.73 23.09 3.30
C GLN A 300 -11.09 23.15 4.78
N ASP A 301 -12.00 22.27 5.23
CA ASP A 301 -12.36 22.15 6.65
C ASP A 301 -11.15 21.86 7.53
N GLY A 302 -11.07 22.49 8.70
CA GLY A 302 -9.97 22.23 9.62
C GLY A 302 -9.73 23.30 10.66
N TYR A 303 -8.69 23.12 11.46
CA TYR A 303 -8.26 24.11 12.45
C TYR A 303 -7.28 25.10 11.81
N TYR A 304 -7.54 26.38 12.07
CA TYR A 304 -6.75 27.50 11.56
C TYR A 304 -6.34 28.40 12.69
N VAL A 305 -5.13 28.94 12.58
CA VAL A 305 -4.56 29.95 13.46
C VAL A 305 -4.20 31.15 12.62
N PHE A 306 -4.52 32.35 13.09
CA PHE A 306 -4.14 33.58 12.41
C PHE A 306 -3.29 34.44 13.32
N ASN A 307 -2.12 34.83 12.83
CA ASN A 307 -1.24 35.79 13.44
C ASN A 307 -1.31 37.11 12.68
N SER A 308 -1.38 38.19 13.35
CA SER A 308 -1.34 39.51 12.73
C SER A 308 -0.53 40.48 13.60
N GLN A 309 0.08 41.43 12.96
CA GLN A 309 0.73 42.53 13.61
C GLN A 309 0.33 43.81 12.88
N LEU A 310 -0.12 44.81 13.63
CA LEU A 310 -0.47 46.12 13.07
C LEU A 310 0.33 47.21 13.73
N THR A 311 0.86 48.11 12.92
CA THR A 311 1.57 49.34 13.36
C THR A 311 0.64 50.53 13.28
N TRP A 312 0.32 51.04 14.43
CA TRP A 312 -0.58 52.17 14.61
C TRP A 312 0.22 53.44 14.75
N GLN A 313 -0.15 54.49 14.03
CA GLN A 313 0.36 55.79 14.17
C GLN A 313 -0.79 56.72 14.62
N THR A 314 -0.66 57.37 15.75
CA THR A 314 -1.68 58.23 16.31
C THR A 314 -1.12 59.66 16.41
N GLU A 315 -1.94 60.66 16.01
CA GLU A 315 -1.64 62.10 16.12
C GLU A 315 -2.79 62.78 16.84
N ARG A 316 -2.47 63.60 17.82
CA ARG A 316 -3.45 64.44 18.48
C ARG A 316 -3.72 65.68 17.62
N ILE A 317 -4.97 65.83 17.11
CA ILE A 317 -5.32 66.88 16.15
C ILE A 317 -6.00 68.08 16.83
N ALA A 318 -6.86 67.88 17.82
CA ALA A 318 -7.60 68.99 18.46
C ALA A 318 -8.09 68.60 19.85
N ASN A 319 -8.43 69.69 20.64
CA ASN A 319 -9.28 69.56 21.82
C ASN A 319 -10.69 70.04 21.42
N GLU A 320 -11.71 69.24 21.61
CA GLU A 320 -13.08 69.66 21.41
C GLU A 320 -13.48 70.64 22.53
N PRO A 321 -14.17 71.72 22.21
CA PRO A 321 -14.60 72.73 23.17
C PRO A 321 -15.86 72.28 23.93
N PHE A 322 -15.78 71.17 24.72
CA PHE A 322 -16.91 70.82 25.59
C PHE A 322 -16.68 71.26 27.02
N PRO A 323 -17.77 71.58 27.78
CA PRO A 323 -17.64 71.99 29.16
C PRO A 323 -17.00 70.88 30.01
N VAL A 324 -15.93 71.30 30.67
CA VAL A 324 -15.15 70.44 31.56
C VAL A 324 -16.06 69.89 32.68
N ILE A 325 -16.38 68.66 32.65
CA ILE A 325 -16.83 67.93 33.82
C ILE A 325 -15.60 67.67 34.67
N PRO A 326 -15.51 68.23 35.92
CA PRO A 326 -14.34 67.96 36.74
C PRO A 326 -14.40 66.53 37.27
N VAL A 327 -13.86 65.64 36.51
CA VAL A 327 -13.54 64.29 37.00
C VAL A 327 -12.04 64.26 37.20
N ALA A 328 -11.59 63.69 38.33
CA ALA A 328 -10.17 63.57 38.71
C ALA A 328 -9.27 63.24 37.51
N PRO A 329 -7.95 63.52 37.58
CA PRO A 329 -7.05 63.38 36.45
C PRO A 329 -7.06 61.92 35.96
N LEU A 330 -8.01 61.67 35.08
CA LEU A 330 -7.94 60.41 34.26
C LEU A 330 -6.92 60.71 33.17
N ASN A 331 -5.88 60.00 33.18
CA ASN A 331 -4.92 59.94 32.08
C ASN A 331 -5.74 59.83 30.78
N ASN A 332 -5.40 60.63 29.79
CA ASN A 332 -6.06 60.60 28.48
C ASN A 332 -6.10 59.16 27.98
N ILE A 333 -7.25 58.55 27.94
CA ILE A 333 -7.37 57.15 27.57
C ILE A 333 -7.80 57.07 26.11
N TYR A 334 -6.94 56.53 25.30
CA TYR A 334 -7.20 56.26 23.90
C TYR A 334 -6.97 54.74 23.69
N TRP A 335 -7.83 54.11 22.92
CA TRP A 335 -7.75 52.68 22.66
C TRP A 335 -8.02 52.35 21.22
N VAL A 336 -7.36 51.30 20.79
CA VAL A 336 -7.58 50.62 19.52
C VAL A 336 -8.11 49.25 19.80
N ARG A 337 -9.01 48.83 18.98
CA ARG A 337 -9.64 47.50 19.11
C ARG A 337 -9.62 46.83 17.78
N VAL A 338 -9.22 45.56 17.79
CA VAL A 338 -9.13 44.72 16.59
C VAL A 338 -9.99 43.50 16.76
N ARG A 339 -10.81 43.23 15.78
CA ARG A 339 -11.70 42.10 15.76
C ARG A 339 -11.40 41.20 14.57
N PHE A 340 -11.24 39.90 14.81
CA PHE A 340 -11.36 38.92 13.76
C PHE A 340 -12.82 38.54 13.58
N LYS A 341 -13.30 38.58 12.35
CA LYS A 341 -14.64 38.22 11.93
C LYS A 341 -14.63 36.97 11.07
N ARG A 342 -15.60 36.11 11.32
CA ARG A 342 -15.88 34.92 10.49
C ARG A 342 -17.18 35.13 9.74
N TYR A 343 -17.16 35.00 8.43
CA TYR A 343 -18.35 34.81 7.61
C TYR A 343 -18.50 33.28 7.39
N GLN A 344 -19.62 32.71 7.83
CA GLN A 344 -19.98 31.32 7.65
C GLN A 344 -20.58 31.07 6.27
N ALA A 345 -19.92 30.34 5.39
CA ALA A 345 -20.40 30.06 4.04
C ALA A 345 -21.76 29.32 4.04
N ALA A 346 -21.93 28.33 4.92
CA ALA A 346 -23.14 27.52 5.03
C ALA A 346 -24.41 28.29 5.44
N THR A 347 -24.27 29.31 6.27
CA THR A 347 -25.40 30.06 6.85
C THR A 347 -25.51 31.51 6.39
N GLY A 348 -24.46 32.06 5.81
CA GLY A 348 -24.31 33.46 5.47
C GLY A 348 -24.19 34.41 6.71
N GLN A 349 -23.98 33.85 7.90
CA GLN A 349 -23.89 34.64 9.13
C GLN A 349 -22.47 35.16 9.35
N ILE A 350 -22.38 36.35 9.91
CA ILE A 350 -21.12 36.95 10.35
C ILE A 350 -21.07 36.90 11.88
N SER A 351 -20.01 36.33 12.41
CA SER A 351 -19.72 36.23 13.84
C SER A 351 -18.37 36.85 14.17
N MET A 352 -18.24 37.31 15.41
CA MET A 352 -16.96 37.76 15.95
C MET A 352 -16.27 36.55 16.58
N VAL A 353 -15.04 36.25 16.15
CA VAL A 353 -14.28 35.11 16.65
C VAL A 353 -13.14 35.52 17.59
N SER A 354 -12.68 36.77 17.52
CA SER A 354 -11.72 37.34 18.46
C SER A 354 -11.97 38.84 18.60
N ASP A 355 -11.67 39.37 19.77
CA ASP A 355 -11.84 40.78 20.10
C ASP A 355 -10.73 41.21 21.06
N VAL A 356 -9.77 41.98 20.56
CA VAL A 356 -8.58 42.36 21.30
C VAL A 356 -8.53 43.89 21.39
N GLN A 357 -8.35 44.39 22.58
CA GLN A 357 -8.28 45.80 22.88
C GLN A 357 -6.92 46.17 23.43
N HIS A 358 -6.30 47.21 22.86
CA HIS A 358 -5.06 47.79 23.35
C HIS A 358 -5.27 49.24 23.83
N TRP A 359 -4.73 49.51 25.00
CA TRP A 359 -4.71 50.83 25.53
C TRP A 359 -3.45 51.53 25.07
N ILE A 360 -3.61 52.70 24.44
CA ILE A 360 -2.52 53.59 24.14
C ILE A 360 -2.49 54.59 25.28
N GLN A 361 -1.48 54.45 26.14
CA GLN A 361 -1.34 55.31 27.29
C GLN A 361 -0.71 56.62 26.87
N GLY A 362 -1.52 57.71 26.82
CA GLY A 362 -0.97 59.03 26.73
C GLY A 362 -0.42 59.47 28.08
N ASP A 363 0.82 59.83 28.16
CA ASP A 363 1.46 60.37 29.39
C ASP A 363 1.03 61.76 29.77
N GLY A 364 -0.07 62.26 29.23
CA GLY A 364 -0.59 63.62 29.47
C GLY A 364 0.21 64.78 28.84
N THR A 365 1.30 64.44 28.14
CA THR A 365 2.24 65.40 27.55
C THR A 365 2.17 65.51 26.03
N TYR A 366 1.25 64.79 25.35
CA TYR A 366 1.10 64.89 23.90
C TYR A 366 0.66 66.34 23.50
N THR A 367 1.59 67.03 22.86
CA THR A 367 1.27 68.28 22.19
C THR A 367 0.46 68.06 20.93
N ILE A 368 -0.46 68.99 20.59
CA ILE A 368 -1.18 68.89 19.29
C ILE A 368 -0.16 68.85 18.18
N GLY A 369 -0.32 67.88 17.25
CA GLY A 369 0.59 67.62 16.14
C GLY A 369 1.71 66.62 16.45
N ALA A 370 1.82 66.09 17.67
CA ALA A 370 2.77 65.04 17.99
C ALA A 370 2.25 63.67 17.56
N THR A 371 3.06 62.92 16.82
CA THR A 371 2.75 61.54 16.38
C THR A 371 3.37 60.52 17.34
N HIS A 372 2.61 59.50 17.67
CA HIS A 372 3.06 58.34 18.42
C HIS A 372 2.85 57.08 17.59
N THR A 373 3.84 56.17 17.59
CA THR A 373 3.76 54.95 16.81
C THR A 373 3.92 53.77 17.73
N GLU A 374 3.00 52.83 17.69
CA GLU A 374 3.06 51.58 18.44
C GLU A 374 2.68 50.41 17.56
N THR A 375 3.26 49.22 17.83
CA THR A 375 3.03 48.00 17.11
C THR A 375 2.47 46.95 18.05
N PHE A 376 1.31 46.41 17.73
CA PHE A 376 0.66 45.37 18.52
C PHE A 376 0.50 44.11 17.71
N ALA A 377 0.71 42.95 18.38
CA ALA A 377 0.42 41.64 17.84
C ALA A 377 -1.01 41.22 18.19
N TYR A 378 -1.67 40.63 17.23
CA TYR A 378 -3.03 40.09 17.36
C TYR A 378 -3.01 38.64 16.98
N PHE A 379 -3.69 37.83 17.77
CA PHE A 379 -3.70 36.38 17.62
C PHE A 379 -5.15 35.88 17.64
N LEU A 380 -5.51 35.13 16.63
CA LEU A 380 -6.71 34.31 16.65
C LEU A 380 -6.27 32.85 16.96
N PRO A 381 -6.59 32.36 18.19
CA PRO A 381 -6.23 31.00 18.57
C PRO A 381 -6.92 29.98 17.66
N SER A 382 -6.48 28.77 17.72
CA SER A 382 -6.98 27.67 16.91
C SER A 382 -8.51 27.60 16.89
N ILE A 383 -9.07 27.75 15.70
CA ILE A 383 -10.52 27.77 15.46
C ILE A 383 -10.88 26.82 14.33
N LEU A 384 -11.93 26.01 14.54
CA LEU A 384 -12.48 25.15 13.50
C LEU A 384 -13.25 25.99 12.48
N LEU A 385 -12.86 25.92 11.21
CA LEU A 385 -13.48 26.58 10.08
C LEU A 385 -13.89 25.58 9.02
N ASP A 386 -14.99 25.86 8.35
CA ASP A 386 -15.53 25.05 7.27
C ASP A 386 -15.10 25.61 5.91
N ILE A 387 -15.00 24.76 4.89
CA ILE A 387 -14.65 25.15 3.52
C ILE A 387 -15.56 26.30 3.03
N GLY A 388 -14.93 27.32 2.46
CA GLY A 388 -15.63 28.52 1.97
C GLY A 388 -15.93 29.57 3.03
N ASP A 389 -15.68 29.32 4.31
CA ASP A 389 -15.72 30.35 5.35
C ASP A 389 -14.69 31.43 5.06
N LYS A 390 -14.94 32.63 5.59
CA LYS A 390 -14.03 33.76 5.36
C LYS A 390 -13.62 34.40 6.68
N ILE A 391 -12.34 34.72 6.77
CA ILE A 391 -11.77 35.45 7.91
C ILE A 391 -11.23 36.78 7.44
N TYR A 392 -11.56 37.82 8.17
CA TYR A 392 -11.07 39.17 7.92
C TYR A 392 -10.94 39.97 9.23
N MET A 393 -10.23 41.10 9.17
CA MET A 393 -9.99 41.93 10.33
C MET A 393 -10.76 43.26 10.23
N GLU A 394 -11.41 43.63 11.31
CA GLU A 394 -12.01 44.97 11.52
C GLU A 394 -11.31 45.67 12.65
N VAL A 395 -11.10 46.95 12.48
CA VAL A 395 -10.44 47.82 13.47
C VAL A 395 -11.35 48.94 13.91
N TYR A 396 -11.16 49.34 15.14
CA TYR A 396 -11.87 50.44 15.78
C TYR A 396 -10.87 51.30 16.55
N ALA A 397 -11.06 52.61 16.55
CA ALA A 397 -10.27 53.51 17.38
C ALA A 397 -11.23 54.46 18.11
N TYR A 398 -11.01 54.68 19.38
CA TYR A 398 -11.82 55.64 20.13
C TYR A 398 -11.08 56.23 21.32
N SER A 399 -11.51 57.45 21.74
CA SER A 399 -11.01 58.12 22.92
C SER A 399 -12.13 58.36 23.92
N VAL A 400 -11.78 58.39 25.21
CA VAL A 400 -12.73 58.60 26.34
C VAL A 400 -12.88 60.09 26.73
N ASN A 401 -11.96 60.91 26.34
CA ASN A 401 -11.94 62.36 26.63
C ASN A 401 -12.15 63.21 25.37
N ALA A 402 -12.54 64.48 25.53
CA ALA A 402 -12.77 65.47 24.46
C ALA A 402 -11.47 65.74 23.62
N ILE A 403 -10.69 64.75 23.32
CA ILE A 403 -9.43 64.83 22.57
C ILE A 403 -9.61 64.02 21.29
N GLN A 404 -9.46 64.70 20.16
CA GLN A 404 -9.48 64.02 18.87
C GLN A 404 -8.10 63.52 18.51
N TYR A 405 -8.06 62.26 18.11
CA TYR A 405 -6.88 61.64 17.57
C TYR A 405 -7.16 61.23 16.12
N GLN A 406 -6.23 61.53 15.25
CA GLN A 406 -6.12 60.88 13.94
C GLN A 406 -5.30 59.63 14.11
N THR A 407 -5.82 58.52 13.64
CA THR A 407 -5.19 57.23 13.79
C THR A 407 -5.05 56.57 12.44
N ASN A 408 -3.83 56.16 12.12
CA ASN A 408 -3.50 55.51 10.87
C ASN A 408 -2.86 54.18 11.16
N ILE A 409 -3.16 53.17 10.34
CA ILE A 409 -2.40 51.94 10.29
C ILE A 409 -1.36 52.08 9.18
N THR A 410 -0.11 52.18 9.58
CA THR A 410 1.01 52.51 8.66
C THR A 410 1.79 51.27 8.22
N GLY A 411 1.52 50.09 8.77
CA GLY A 411 2.17 48.84 8.43
C GLY A 411 1.56 47.68 9.20
N GLY A 412 1.93 46.49 8.79
CA GLY A 412 1.51 45.26 9.45
C GLY A 412 1.33 44.13 8.46
N PHE A 413 0.95 42.99 8.99
CA PHE A 413 0.64 41.80 8.21
C PHE A 413 -0.46 41.00 8.88
N ILE A 414 -1.12 40.14 8.11
CA ILE A 414 -1.91 39.00 8.55
C ILE A 414 -1.32 37.71 7.92
N GLN A 415 -1.22 36.69 8.69
CA GLN A 415 -0.73 35.41 8.25
C GLN A 415 -1.59 34.30 8.85
N SER A 416 -2.06 33.39 8.02
CA SER A 416 -2.53 32.11 8.52
C SER A 416 -1.29 31.33 8.95
N ALA A 417 -1.23 30.95 10.20
CA ALA A 417 -0.16 30.09 10.73
C ALA A 417 -0.71 28.70 10.94
N THR A 418 0.10 27.72 10.64
CA THR A 418 -0.13 26.37 11.12
C THR A 418 0.50 26.27 12.50
N ASP A 419 -0.33 25.99 13.50
CA ASP A 419 0.18 25.59 14.81
C ASP A 419 0.80 24.19 14.68
N ALA A 420 1.75 23.82 15.53
CA ALA A 420 2.23 22.46 15.62
C ALA A 420 1.07 21.45 15.81
N ASP A 421 0.00 21.89 16.47
CA ASP A 421 -1.23 21.09 16.65
C ASP A 421 -2.27 21.29 15.53
N ALA A 422 -2.11 22.26 14.65
CA ALA A 422 -3.08 22.55 13.57
C ALA A 422 -3.12 21.47 12.48
N GLY A 423 -2.08 20.68 12.38
CA GLY A 423 -2.03 19.50 11.52
C GLY A 423 -2.75 18.29 12.09
N GLN A 424 -2.99 18.18 13.39
CA GLN A 424 -3.61 17.00 13.99
C GLN A 424 -5.10 16.95 13.69
N ILE A 425 -5.55 15.79 13.19
CA ILE A 425 -6.97 15.52 12.96
C ILE A 425 -7.58 15.06 14.27
N THR A 426 -8.59 15.77 14.75
CA THR A 426 -9.32 15.44 15.96
C THR A 426 -10.76 15.00 15.65
N GLN A 427 -11.38 14.32 16.60
CA GLN A 427 -12.76 13.85 16.45
C GLN A 427 -13.71 15.00 16.06
N GLY A 428 -14.54 14.76 15.03
CA GLY A 428 -15.51 15.72 14.48
C GLY A 428 -14.98 16.56 13.31
N GLN A 429 -13.69 16.49 13.03
CA GLN A 429 -13.11 17.12 11.84
C GLN A 429 -13.27 16.26 10.59
N THR A 430 -13.18 16.90 9.43
CA THR A 430 -13.11 16.23 8.14
C THR A 430 -11.71 15.68 7.94
N ILE A 431 -11.66 14.42 7.53
CA ILE A 431 -10.43 13.76 7.12
C ILE A 431 -10.20 14.06 5.63
N PRO A 432 -9.12 14.78 5.28
CA PRO A 432 -8.74 14.99 3.89
C PRO A 432 -8.06 13.73 3.35
N MET A 433 -8.78 12.92 2.59
CA MET A 433 -8.29 11.61 2.15
C MET A 433 -7.05 11.69 1.26
N ASN A 434 -6.84 12.82 0.56
CA ASN A 434 -5.59 13.06 -0.17
C ASN A 434 -4.34 13.10 0.74
N ALA A 435 -4.48 13.54 1.98
CA ALA A 435 -3.38 13.57 2.95
C ALA A 435 -3.00 12.18 3.48
N LEU A 436 -3.86 11.18 3.27
CA LEU A 436 -3.72 9.81 3.77
C LEU A 436 -3.12 8.84 2.76
N VAL A 437 -2.91 9.33 1.54
CA VAL A 437 -2.38 8.50 0.46
C VAL A 437 -0.94 8.15 0.76
N PRO A 438 -0.55 6.86 0.71
CA PRO A 438 0.81 6.46 1.01
C PRO A 438 1.81 7.03 0.01
N ASN A 439 3.00 7.35 0.52
CA ASN A 439 4.12 7.80 -0.30
C ASN A 439 4.78 6.59 -0.99
N ILE A 440 4.34 6.28 -2.19
CA ILE A 440 4.87 5.20 -3.03
C ILE A 440 4.79 5.60 -4.50
N GLY A 441 5.79 5.20 -5.30
CA GLY A 441 5.73 5.32 -6.74
C GLY A 441 4.55 4.53 -7.32
N MET A 442 3.74 5.14 -8.20
CA MET A 442 2.60 4.44 -8.83
C MET A 442 3.07 3.19 -9.59
N THR A 443 4.24 3.27 -10.22
CA THR A 443 4.87 2.14 -10.89
C THR A 443 5.24 1.03 -9.91
N ASP A 444 5.81 1.38 -8.75
CA ASP A 444 6.27 0.42 -7.76
C ASP A 444 5.08 -0.28 -7.08
N LEU A 445 4.00 0.45 -6.81
CA LEU A 445 2.77 -0.12 -6.29
C LEU A 445 2.17 -1.13 -7.27
N LEU A 446 2.04 -0.75 -8.56
CA LEU A 446 1.51 -1.65 -9.58
C LEU A 446 2.40 -2.88 -9.77
N LEU A 447 3.72 -2.71 -9.81
CA LEU A 447 4.67 -3.83 -9.91
C LEU A 447 4.61 -4.73 -8.67
N SER A 448 4.40 -4.17 -7.48
CA SER A 448 4.26 -4.96 -6.25
C SER A 448 3.01 -5.83 -6.27
N VAL A 449 1.88 -5.31 -6.77
CA VAL A 449 0.66 -6.11 -6.96
C VAL A 449 0.89 -7.21 -8.01
N ILE A 450 1.54 -6.89 -9.12
CA ILE A 450 1.89 -7.86 -10.16
C ILE A 450 2.77 -8.98 -9.60
N LYS A 451 3.79 -8.64 -8.83
CA LYS A 451 4.70 -9.61 -8.19
C LYS A 451 3.98 -10.44 -7.12
N MET A 452 3.15 -9.79 -6.29
CA MET A 452 2.44 -10.46 -5.18
C MET A 452 1.56 -11.60 -5.68
N PHE A 453 0.81 -11.38 -6.76
CA PHE A 453 -0.15 -12.34 -7.31
C PHE A 453 0.31 -13.01 -8.61
N ASN A 454 1.57 -12.80 -8.99
CA ASN A 454 2.12 -13.37 -10.24
C ASN A 454 1.24 -13.07 -11.46
N LEU A 455 0.83 -11.80 -11.60
CA LEU A 455 -0.06 -11.37 -12.67
C LEU A 455 0.67 -11.30 -14.00
N TYR A 456 -0.04 -11.61 -15.06
CA TYR A 456 0.36 -11.47 -16.46
C TYR A 456 -0.46 -10.37 -17.09
N ILE A 457 0.21 -9.51 -17.86
CA ILE A 457 -0.40 -8.35 -18.49
C ILE A 457 -0.19 -8.44 -19.99
N GLU A 458 -1.27 -8.30 -20.76
CA GLU A 458 -1.26 -8.23 -22.20
C GLU A 458 -2.16 -7.08 -22.68
N VAL A 459 -1.84 -6.47 -23.81
CA VAL A 459 -2.70 -5.46 -24.42
C VAL A 459 -3.85 -6.16 -25.13
N ASP A 460 -5.08 -5.73 -24.91
CA ASP A 460 -6.25 -6.23 -25.63
C ASP A 460 -6.08 -5.99 -27.14
N PRO A 461 -6.11 -7.03 -27.98
CA PRO A 461 -5.97 -6.89 -29.42
C PRO A 461 -7.00 -5.94 -30.07
N ASN A 462 -8.18 -5.79 -29.43
CA ASN A 462 -9.27 -4.97 -29.94
C ASN A 462 -9.27 -3.54 -29.41
N ASN A 463 -8.59 -3.31 -28.29
CA ASN A 463 -8.52 -1.99 -27.65
C ASN A 463 -7.14 -1.75 -27.06
N GLU A 464 -6.33 -0.95 -27.74
CA GLU A 464 -4.95 -0.67 -27.38
C GLU A 464 -4.75 0.03 -26.03
N ARG A 465 -5.80 0.61 -25.46
CA ARG A 465 -5.79 1.24 -24.14
C ARG A 465 -6.44 0.37 -23.06
N ASN A 466 -6.77 -0.89 -23.40
CA ASN A 466 -7.26 -1.87 -22.45
C ASN A 466 -6.19 -2.92 -22.19
N LEU A 467 -5.89 -3.20 -20.93
CA LEU A 467 -4.95 -4.23 -20.50
C LEU A 467 -5.71 -5.46 -19.98
N LEU A 468 -5.38 -6.62 -20.50
CA LEU A 468 -5.83 -7.90 -19.96
C LEU A 468 -4.89 -8.30 -18.83
N ILE A 469 -5.40 -8.39 -17.60
CA ILE A 469 -4.59 -8.66 -16.40
C ILE A 469 -5.18 -9.88 -15.69
N GLU A 470 -4.45 -10.97 -15.65
CA GLU A 470 -4.90 -12.20 -15.00
C GLU A 470 -3.78 -12.86 -14.22
N THR A 471 -4.12 -13.74 -13.27
CA THR A 471 -3.14 -14.61 -12.66
C THR A 471 -2.49 -15.49 -13.73
N ARG A 472 -1.25 -15.94 -13.50
CA ARG A 472 -0.56 -16.78 -14.48
C ARG A 472 -1.40 -17.96 -14.96
N ASP A 473 -2.05 -18.64 -14.04
CA ASP A 473 -2.78 -19.87 -14.37
C ASP A 473 -4.07 -19.56 -15.15
N ASP A 474 -4.79 -18.50 -14.79
CA ASP A 474 -5.97 -18.03 -15.53
C ASP A 474 -5.59 -17.47 -16.89
N PHE A 475 -4.48 -16.76 -16.98
CA PHE A 475 -3.94 -16.23 -18.24
C PHE A 475 -3.72 -17.35 -19.25
N TYR A 476 -3.03 -18.42 -18.86
CA TYR A 476 -2.79 -19.55 -19.75
C TYR A 476 -4.01 -20.46 -19.94
N ALA A 477 -4.96 -20.46 -19.01
CA ALA A 477 -6.21 -21.24 -19.16
C ALA A 477 -7.14 -20.66 -20.24
N ALA A 478 -7.03 -19.35 -20.51
CA ALA A 478 -7.80 -18.66 -21.54
C ALA A 478 -7.28 -18.91 -22.97
N GLY A 479 -6.08 -19.48 -23.14
CA GLY A 479 -5.43 -19.72 -24.42
C GLY A 479 -6.04 -20.87 -25.21
N LYS A 480 -5.76 -20.89 -26.51
CA LYS A 480 -6.14 -21.91 -27.46
C LYS A 480 -4.95 -22.82 -27.78
N THR A 481 -5.20 -23.94 -28.42
CA THR A 481 -4.13 -24.81 -28.91
C THR A 481 -3.86 -24.52 -30.38
N GLN A 482 -2.58 -24.25 -30.72
CA GLN A 482 -2.14 -24.05 -32.11
C GLN A 482 -1.10 -25.10 -32.48
N ASP A 483 -1.28 -25.72 -33.66
CA ASP A 483 -0.31 -26.69 -34.18
C ASP A 483 0.75 -26.00 -35.03
N TRP A 484 2.00 -25.97 -34.52
CA TRP A 484 3.18 -25.44 -35.20
C TRP A 484 4.13 -26.52 -35.71
N THR A 485 3.70 -27.79 -35.75
CA THR A 485 4.50 -28.91 -36.22
C THR A 485 5.06 -28.65 -37.62
N TYR A 486 4.26 -28.05 -38.51
CA TYR A 486 4.63 -27.77 -39.91
C TYR A 486 5.40 -26.46 -40.08
N LYS A 487 5.46 -25.63 -39.05
CA LYS A 487 6.21 -24.37 -39.08
C LYS A 487 7.66 -24.52 -38.63
N LEU A 488 7.99 -25.63 -38.00
CA LEU A 488 9.34 -25.91 -37.49
C LEU A 488 10.30 -26.16 -38.65
N ALA A 489 11.39 -25.39 -38.74
CA ALA A 489 12.47 -25.60 -39.71
C ALA A 489 13.34 -26.81 -39.29
N ARG A 490 13.00 -28.01 -39.80
CA ARG A 490 13.66 -29.28 -39.44
C ARG A 490 15.07 -29.45 -40.04
N ASP A 491 15.43 -28.59 -40.99
CA ASP A 491 16.75 -28.52 -41.58
C ASP A 491 17.76 -27.71 -40.77
N LYS A 492 17.29 -27.07 -39.66
CA LYS A 492 18.08 -26.27 -38.75
C LYS A 492 18.21 -26.97 -37.39
N ASP A 493 19.22 -26.55 -36.65
CA ASP A 493 19.48 -27.05 -35.31
C ASP A 493 18.30 -26.72 -34.35
N ILE A 494 17.84 -27.73 -33.65
CA ILE A 494 16.88 -27.63 -32.55
C ILE A 494 17.66 -27.82 -31.26
N ILE A 495 17.72 -26.75 -30.42
CA ILE A 495 18.45 -26.81 -29.17
C ILE A 495 17.42 -27.05 -28.06
N LEU A 496 17.59 -28.14 -27.33
CA LEU A 496 16.80 -28.45 -26.14
C LEU A 496 17.68 -28.28 -24.90
N GLU A 497 17.38 -27.23 -24.12
CA GLU A 497 18.08 -26.94 -22.86
C GLU A 497 17.25 -27.45 -21.69
N PRO A 498 17.76 -28.29 -20.78
CA PRO A 498 17.10 -28.56 -19.52
C PRO A 498 16.93 -27.27 -18.69
N THR A 499 15.78 -27.07 -18.10
CA THR A 499 15.56 -25.87 -17.25
C THR A 499 16.48 -25.85 -16.02
N SER A 500 17.02 -27.01 -15.60
CA SER A 500 18.01 -27.12 -14.54
C SER A 500 19.26 -26.23 -14.72
N VAL A 501 19.58 -25.84 -15.95
CA VAL A 501 20.70 -24.93 -16.27
C VAL A 501 20.32 -23.47 -16.04
N LEU A 502 19.03 -23.16 -15.98
CA LEU A 502 18.47 -21.81 -15.96
C LEU A 502 17.93 -21.40 -14.59
N VAL A 503 17.82 -22.35 -13.66
CA VAL A 503 17.22 -22.11 -12.33
C VAL A 503 18.28 -21.82 -11.27
N ASP A 504 17.88 -21.03 -10.30
CA ASP A 504 18.69 -20.73 -9.12
C ASP A 504 18.57 -21.83 -8.06
N LYS A 505 19.52 -21.90 -7.11
CA LYS A 505 19.51 -22.88 -6.02
C LYS A 505 18.39 -22.61 -5.03
N ARG A 506 18.20 -21.35 -4.70
CA ARG A 506 17.21 -20.92 -3.73
C ARG A 506 16.37 -19.79 -4.28
N TYR A 507 15.08 -19.87 -4.05
CA TYR A 507 14.10 -18.83 -4.34
C TYR A 507 13.53 -18.33 -3.03
N GLU A 508 13.56 -17.01 -2.84
CA GLU A 508 12.98 -16.35 -1.68
C GLU A 508 11.89 -15.39 -2.16
N TYR A 509 10.68 -15.60 -1.68
CA TYR A 509 9.54 -14.71 -1.90
C TYR A 509 9.25 -13.98 -0.59
N THR A 510 9.35 -12.68 -0.59
CA THR A 510 9.33 -11.92 0.66
C THR A 510 8.70 -10.55 0.50
N TYR A 511 8.16 -10.08 1.59
CA TYR A 511 7.82 -8.68 1.81
C TYR A 511 9.08 -7.84 2.03
N LYS A 512 8.96 -6.51 1.89
CA LYS A 512 9.98 -5.57 2.33
C LYS A 512 10.02 -5.57 3.87
N SER A 513 11.23 -5.59 4.42
CA SER A 513 11.44 -5.49 5.86
C SER A 513 10.91 -4.15 6.40
N ASP A 514 10.44 -4.13 7.63
CA ASP A 514 9.98 -2.94 8.33
C ASP A 514 10.57 -2.88 9.74
N GLU A 515 10.71 -1.68 10.27
CA GLU A 515 11.36 -1.43 11.55
C GLU A 515 10.38 -1.36 12.73
N ASP A 516 9.08 -1.63 12.49
CA ASP A 516 8.13 -1.73 13.60
C ASP A 516 8.50 -2.86 14.59
N TYR A 517 8.02 -2.74 15.82
CA TYR A 517 8.42 -3.59 16.95
C TYR A 517 8.32 -5.08 16.67
N ASP A 518 7.17 -5.53 16.18
CA ASP A 518 6.93 -6.96 16.03
C ASP A 518 7.67 -7.55 14.83
N ASN A 519 7.82 -6.81 13.73
CA ASN A 519 8.62 -7.26 12.60
C ASN A 519 10.10 -7.30 12.97
N SER A 520 10.62 -6.27 13.64
CA SER A 520 12.01 -6.22 14.12
C SER A 520 12.31 -7.37 15.09
N LYS A 521 11.40 -7.66 16.01
CA LYS A 521 11.53 -8.79 16.96
C LYS A 521 11.52 -10.14 16.25
N TYR A 522 10.62 -10.32 15.27
CA TYR A 522 10.55 -11.54 14.49
C TYR A 522 11.83 -11.75 13.65
N GLU A 523 12.28 -10.70 12.96
CA GLU A 523 13.51 -10.76 12.18
C GLU A 523 14.74 -10.99 13.05
N GLY A 524 14.82 -10.34 14.21
CA GLY A 524 15.90 -10.54 15.18
C GLY A 524 15.96 -11.99 15.70
N LYS A 525 14.79 -12.61 15.91
CA LYS A 525 14.68 -13.99 16.38
C LYS A 525 14.96 -15.04 15.30
N TYR A 526 14.48 -14.83 14.09
CA TYR A 526 14.51 -15.86 13.04
C TYR A 526 15.43 -15.57 11.86
N GLY A 527 15.96 -14.34 11.76
CA GLY A 527 16.79 -13.89 10.64
C GLY A 527 16.03 -13.88 9.30
N ARG A 528 14.71 -13.62 9.34
CA ARG A 528 13.80 -13.69 8.19
C ARG A 528 12.65 -12.71 8.36
N VAL A 529 12.16 -12.18 7.24
CA VAL A 529 10.97 -11.32 7.21
C VAL A 529 9.72 -12.15 7.55
N TYR A 530 8.79 -11.57 8.30
CA TYR A 530 7.52 -12.23 8.64
C TYR A 530 6.74 -12.57 7.37
N GLY A 531 6.24 -13.81 7.27
CA GLY A 531 5.44 -14.27 6.13
C GLY A 531 6.22 -14.58 4.84
N ASP A 532 7.55 -14.60 4.87
CA ASP A 532 8.37 -15.04 3.73
C ASP A 532 8.27 -16.55 3.47
N VAL A 533 8.68 -16.96 2.27
CA VAL A 533 8.93 -18.36 1.93
C VAL A 533 10.24 -18.52 1.20
N ARG A 534 11.03 -19.51 1.59
CA ARG A 534 12.26 -19.93 0.92
C ARG A 534 12.09 -21.33 0.37
N VAL A 535 12.35 -21.48 -0.93
CA VAL A 535 12.23 -22.74 -1.64
C VAL A 535 13.58 -23.13 -2.21
N GLU A 536 14.08 -24.31 -1.87
CA GLU A 536 15.33 -24.84 -2.40
C GLU A 536 15.07 -25.81 -3.54
N VAL A 537 15.86 -25.67 -4.61
CA VAL A 537 15.84 -26.57 -5.75
C VAL A 537 16.90 -27.65 -5.53
N ASP A 538 16.54 -28.92 -5.71
CA ASP A 538 17.47 -30.03 -5.67
C ASP A 538 18.31 -30.05 -6.95
N ASN A 539 19.31 -29.16 -7.00
CA ASN A 539 20.23 -28.99 -8.12
C ASN A 539 21.66 -28.84 -7.58
N ASP A 540 22.54 -29.78 -7.93
CA ASP A 540 23.92 -29.80 -7.46
C ASP A 540 24.84 -28.78 -8.15
N PHE A 541 24.42 -28.22 -9.29
CA PHE A 541 25.28 -27.43 -10.17
C PHE A 541 25.11 -25.91 -9.97
N THR A 542 24.03 -25.48 -9.32
CA THR A 542 23.77 -24.05 -9.07
C THR A 542 23.89 -23.72 -7.60
N GLN A 543 24.36 -22.51 -7.30
CA GLN A 543 24.46 -21.98 -5.94
C GLN A 543 23.89 -20.57 -5.81
N SER A 544 23.30 -20.05 -6.89
CA SER A 544 22.70 -18.73 -6.90
C SER A 544 21.41 -18.67 -6.12
N ASP A 545 21.14 -17.52 -5.52
CA ASP A 545 19.91 -17.20 -4.80
C ASP A 545 19.11 -16.18 -5.62
N LYS A 546 17.81 -16.36 -5.68
CA LYS A 546 16.89 -15.42 -6.30
C LYS A 546 15.87 -14.92 -5.29
N LYS A 547 15.85 -13.60 -5.05
CA LYS A 547 14.91 -12.93 -4.17
C LYS A 547 13.84 -12.21 -5.01
N LEU A 548 12.57 -12.48 -4.74
CA LEU A 548 11.43 -11.71 -5.20
C LEU A 548 10.89 -10.94 -4.01
N GLU A 549 11.16 -9.64 -4.00
CA GLU A 549 10.71 -8.72 -2.97
C GLU A 549 9.64 -7.79 -3.53
N ILE A 550 8.62 -7.51 -2.73
CA ILE A 550 7.58 -6.52 -3.02
C ILE A 550 7.74 -5.33 -2.09
N GLU A 551 7.24 -4.17 -2.50
CA GLU A 551 7.36 -2.92 -1.70
C GLU A 551 6.43 -2.89 -0.48
N PHE A 552 5.49 -3.82 -0.37
CA PHE A 552 4.66 -3.96 0.82
C PHE A 552 5.42 -4.61 1.97
N SER A 553 5.15 -4.17 3.21
CA SER A 553 5.67 -4.81 4.41
C SER A 553 4.61 -5.68 5.09
N PRO A 554 4.99 -6.71 5.83
CA PRO A 554 4.05 -7.61 6.48
C PRO A 554 3.49 -7.00 7.76
N THR A 555 2.35 -7.51 8.21
CA THR A 555 1.74 -7.10 9.49
C THR A 555 1.59 -8.30 10.40
N VAL A 556 2.25 -8.24 11.54
CA VAL A 556 2.15 -9.28 12.58
C VAL A 556 0.79 -9.21 13.27
N LEU A 557 0.17 -10.36 13.47
CA LEU A 557 -1.10 -10.47 14.17
C LEU A 557 -0.89 -10.83 15.63
N VAL A 558 -1.60 -10.14 16.52
CA VAL A 558 -1.54 -10.33 17.98
C VAL A 558 -2.94 -10.50 18.57
N ASN A 559 -3.02 -11.07 19.75
CA ASN A 559 -4.28 -11.07 20.52
C ASN A 559 -4.48 -9.69 21.16
N ASP A 560 -5.66 -9.10 20.98
CA ASP A 560 -6.05 -7.92 21.74
C ASP A 560 -6.42 -8.31 23.17
N ARG A 561 -5.42 -8.28 24.05
CA ARG A 561 -5.57 -8.59 25.48
C ARG A 561 -6.27 -9.95 25.71
N ASP A 562 -6.97 -10.14 26.84
CA ASP A 562 -7.65 -11.38 27.19
C ASP A 562 -8.96 -11.57 26.40
N SER A 563 -8.88 -11.65 25.08
CA SER A 563 -10.04 -11.78 24.20
C SER A 563 -9.74 -12.67 23.00
N ASN A 564 -10.81 -13.04 22.26
CA ASN A 564 -10.67 -13.74 20.98
C ASN A 564 -10.35 -12.82 19.80
N ARG A 565 -10.24 -11.50 20.03
CA ARG A 565 -9.90 -10.56 18.97
C ARG A 565 -8.45 -10.70 18.60
N ILE A 566 -8.22 -10.91 17.32
CA ILE A 566 -6.88 -10.95 16.71
C ILE A 566 -6.78 -9.72 15.80
N ILE A 567 -5.76 -8.91 16.02
CA ILE A 567 -5.58 -7.62 15.36
C ILE A 567 -4.17 -7.48 14.82
N GLY A 568 -4.01 -6.67 13.78
CA GLY A 568 -2.67 -6.25 13.33
C GLY A 568 -2.08 -5.23 14.28
N ARG A 569 -0.78 -5.32 14.53
CA ARG A 569 -0.05 -4.37 15.37
C ARG A 569 1.08 -3.71 14.59
N ILE A 570 1.13 -2.38 14.66
CA ILE A 570 2.02 -1.55 13.87
C ILE A 570 2.44 -0.36 14.74
N TYR A 571 3.47 -0.51 15.55
CA TYR A 571 4.05 0.56 16.34
C TYR A 571 5.54 0.32 16.62
N ALA A 572 6.27 1.37 17.01
CA ALA A 572 7.59 1.23 17.62
C ALA A 572 7.47 1.04 19.14
N GLU A 573 8.47 0.43 19.76
CA GLU A 573 8.61 0.36 21.21
C GLU A 573 10.03 0.84 21.58
N ASP A 574 10.10 1.97 22.25
CA ASP A 574 11.34 2.46 22.84
C ASP A 574 11.48 2.00 24.30
N ILE A 575 12.68 1.59 24.69
CA ILE A 575 12.96 1.10 26.06
C ILE A 575 12.77 2.20 27.11
N GLN A 576 12.90 3.48 26.72
CA GLN A 576 12.83 4.64 27.63
C GLN A 576 11.47 5.36 27.57
N GLU A 577 10.83 5.40 26.41
CA GLU A 577 9.63 6.19 26.14
C GLU A 577 8.38 5.32 26.03
N GLY A 578 8.52 4.01 25.88
CA GLY A 578 7.40 3.06 25.80
C GLY A 578 6.90 2.86 24.37
N ILE A 579 5.59 2.67 24.21
CA ILE A 579 4.94 2.44 22.92
C ILE A 579 4.74 3.76 22.20
N GLU A 580 5.23 3.86 20.97
CA GLU A 580 5.14 5.05 20.13
C GLU A 580 4.53 4.74 18.77
N GLN A 581 3.80 5.71 18.23
CA GLN A 581 3.44 5.70 16.82
C GLN A 581 4.71 5.82 15.98
N THR A 582 4.75 5.13 14.85
CA THR A 582 5.87 5.20 13.92
C THR A 582 5.38 5.31 12.49
N GLU A 583 6.12 6.04 11.67
CA GLU A 583 6.01 5.91 10.23
C GLU A 583 6.43 4.48 9.84
N HIS A 584 5.65 3.85 8.99
CA HIS A 584 5.92 2.50 8.54
C HIS A 584 5.74 2.36 7.03
N ASN A 585 6.34 1.35 6.44
CA ASN A 585 6.18 1.06 5.03
C ASN A 585 4.72 0.73 4.69
N ILE A 586 4.35 0.93 3.43
CA ILE A 586 3.03 0.58 2.93
C ILE A 586 2.74 -0.92 3.15
N ARG A 587 1.52 -1.25 3.55
CA ARG A 587 1.07 -2.61 3.85
C ARG A 587 -0.20 -2.95 3.10
N VAL A 588 -0.41 -4.24 2.87
CA VAL A 588 -1.68 -4.75 2.35
C VAL A 588 -2.26 -5.70 3.38
N LEU A 589 -3.53 -5.52 3.71
CA LEU A 589 -4.29 -6.39 4.60
C LEU A 589 -5.56 -6.87 3.91
N TYR A 590 -6.04 -8.02 4.32
CA TYR A 590 -7.35 -8.52 3.92
C TYR A 590 -8.41 -7.98 4.89
N TRP A 591 -9.44 -7.34 4.38
CA TRP A 591 -10.61 -6.89 5.12
C TRP A 591 -11.55 -8.05 5.36
N GLY A 592 -11.51 -8.63 6.56
CA GLY A 592 -12.39 -9.74 6.94
C GLY A 592 -13.78 -9.30 7.40
N GLY A 593 -14.02 -7.98 7.54
CA GLY A 593 -15.28 -7.42 8.01
C GLY A 593 -15.48 -7.53 9.52
N LEU A 594 -16.73 -7.60 9.95
CA LEU A 594 -17.08 -7.69 11.37
C LEU A 594 -17.05 -9.14 11.84
N LEU A 595 -16.16 -9.43 12.78
CA LEU A 595 -16.05 -10.74 13.44
C LEU A 595 -16.58 -10.70 14.87
N PRO A 596 -17.16 -11.80 15.40
CA PRO A 596 -17.66 -11.87 16.77
C PRO A 596 -16.54 -11.65 17.80
N SER A 597 -16.82 -10.84 18.80
CA SER A 597 -15.91 -10.55 19.92
C SER A 597 -16.37 -11.26 21.21
N SER A 598 -15.44 -11.95 21.88
CA SER A 598 -15.67 -12.54 23.19
C SER A 598 -14.42 -12.38 24.07
N PRO A 599 -14.50 -11.68 25.20
CA PRO A 599 -15.65 -10.89 25.65
C PRO A 599 -15.96 -9.69 24.76
N GLN A 600 -17.14 -9.09 24.94
CA GLN A 600 -17.50 -7.79 24.38
C GLN A 600 -16.42 -6.75 24.70
N TRP A 601 -16.37 -5.68 23.93
CA TRP A 601 -15.47 -4.57 24.16
C TRP A 601 -16.22 -3.23 24.14
N VAL A 602 -15.65 -2.18 24.74
CA VAL A 602 -16.24 -0.85 24.78
C VAL A 602 -15.62 0.04 23.72
N PHE A 603 -16.45 0.64 22.88
CA PHE A 603 -16.03 1.71 21.98
C PHE A 603 -16.31 3.05 22.65
N ARG A 604 -15.27 3.81 22.97
CA ARG A 604 -15.35 5.13 23.60
C ARG A 604 -15.13 6.23 22.58
N TYR A 605 -16.00 7.23 22.59
CA TYR A 605 -15.87 8.43 21.75
C TYR A 605 -16.36 9.67 22.51
N GLN A 606 -15.99 10.86 22.05
CA GLN A 606 -16.44 12.11 22.60
C GLN A 606 -17.71 12.58 21.87
N GLN A 607 -18.71 13.04 22.60
CA GLN A 607 -19.92 13.63 22.03
C GLN A 607 -20.12 15.04 22.56
N GLN A 608 -20.24 16.01 21.67
CA GLN A 608 -20.56 17.39 22.01
C GLN A 608 -22.03 17.50 22.37
N GLN A 609 -22.35 18.03 23.56
CA GLN A 609 -23.73 18.15 24.04
C GLN A 609 -24.50 19.36 23.53
N GLY A 610 -23.84 20.28 22.78
CA GLY A 610 -24.43 21.51 22.24
C GLY A 610 -23.37 22.57 21.94
N GLN A 611 -23.76 23.66 21.28
CA GLN A 611 -22.86 24.81 21.08
C GLN A 611 -22.47 25.35 22.45
N ASN A 612 -21.19 25.37 22.77
CA ASN A 612 -20.61 25.84 24.04
C ASN A 612 -20.78 24.90 25.27
N GLN A 613 -21.11 23.63 25.09
CA GLN A 613 -21.05 22.67 26.19
C GLN A 613 -19.79 21.79 26.01
N PRO A 614 -19.15 21.36 27.13
CA PRO A 614 -18.01 20.44 27.04
C PRO A 614 -18.46 19.09 26.45
N SER A 615 -17.58 18.47 25.68
CA SER A 615 -17.81 17.11 25.19
C SER A 615 -17.82 16.12 26.36
N ILE A 616 -18.67 15.12 26.28
CA ILE A 616 -18.72 14.01 27.23
C ILE A 616 -18.27 12.72 26.56
N ALA A 617 -17.61 11.86 27.32
CA ALA A 617 -17.25 10.52 26.86
C ALA A 617 -18.49 9.62 26.82
N ILE A 618 -18.76 9.01 25.70
CA ILE A 618 -19.79 7.99 25.50
C ILE A 618 -19.13 6.63 25.33
N ASP A 619 -19.64 5.65 26.06
CA ASP A 619 -19.19 4.26 26.03
C ASP A 619 -20.28 3.39 25.39
N THR A 620 -19.95 2.71 24.31
CA THR A 620 -20.85 1.83 23.57
C THR A 620 -20.29 0.40 23.56
N LEU A 621 -21.07 -0.56 24.08
CA LEU A 621 -20.66 -1.96 24.09
C LEU A 621 -20.78 -2.58 22.68
N GLN A 622 -19.78 -3.37 22.28
CA GLN A 622 -19.69 -3.96 20.94
C GLN A 622 -19.56 -5.48 21.05
N ASP A 623 -20.38 -6.19 20.25
CA ASP A 623 -20.36 -7.67 20.11
C ASP A 623 -19.43 -8.14 18.98
N PHE A 624 -19.04 -7.23 18.08
CA PHE A 624 -18.23 -7.50 16.91
C PHE A 624 -17.06 -6.53 16.85
N TYR A 625 -15.97 -6.93 16.18
CA TYR A 625 -14.84 -6.05 15.92
C TYR A 625 -14.48 -6.04 14.43
N PRO A 626 -14.03 -4.90 13.90
CA PRO A 626 -13.70 -4.76 12.47
C PRO A 626 -12.29 -5.34 12.21
N TYR A 627 -12.25 -6.57 11.73
CA TYR A 627 -11.02 -7.32 11.53
C TYR A 627 -10.36 -6.99 10.18
N ALA A 628 -9.05 -6.72 10.23
CA ALA A 628 -8.16 -6.77 9.08
C ALA A 628 -6.85 -7.45 9.46
N GLY A 629 -6.30 -8.25 8.56
CA GLY A 629 -5.07 -8.97 8.80
C GLY A 629 -4.59 -9.71 7.56
N HIS A 630 -3.60 -10.58 7.72
CA HIS A 630 -3.12 -11.39 6.59
C HIS A 630 -3.98 -12.64 6.34
N TRP A 631 -4.83 -13.06 7.27
CA TRP A 631 -5.83 -14.11 7.08
C TRP A 631 -7.19 -13.52 6.71
N ASP A 632 -7.99 -14.29 5.99
CA ASP A 632 -9.40 -13.95 5.72
C ASP A 632 -10.26 -14.04 6.99
N ASN A 633 -9.99 -14.99 7.86
CA ASN A 633 -10.57 -15.17 9.18
C ASN A 633 -9.52 -15.74 10.14
N PRO A 634 -9.14 -15.03 11.19
CA PRO A 634 -8.05 -15.47 12.08
C PRO A 634 -8.37 -16.69 12.94
N LEU A 635 -9.66 -17.04 13.10
CA LEU A 635 -10.07 -18.22 13.89
C LEU A 635 -10.19 -19.48 13.04
N THR A 636 -10.54 -19.32 11.75
CA THR A 636 -10.68 -20.40 10.78
C THR A 636 -10.16 -19.95 9.43
N PRO A 637 -8.83 -19.77 9.28
CA PRO A 637 -8.26 -19.22 8.06
C PRO A 637 -8.44 -20.17 6.89
N SER A 638 -9.02 -19.65 5.79
CA SER A 638 -9.09 -20.33 4.51
C SER A 638 -8.16 -19.73 3.47
N LEU A 639 -7.70 -18.50 3.70
CA LEU A 639 -6.78 -17.74 2.86
C LEU A 639 -5.74 -17.02 3.72
N ASP A 640 -4.50 -16.94 3.20
CA ASP A 640 -3.40 -16.19 3.78
C ASP A 640 -2.72 -15.34 2.71
N ILE A 641 -2.62 -14.04 2.91
CA ILE A 641 -1.90 -13.17 2.00
C ILE A 641 -0.40 -13.07 2.29
N ASN A 642 0.14 -13.85 3.22
CA ASN A 642 1.57 -14.09 3.35
C ASN A 642 2.08 -15.02 2.24
N PHE A 643 3.35 -14.93 1.88
CA PHE A 643 3.97 -15.88 0.94
C PHE A 643 4.10 -17.28 1.54
N GLY A 644 4.39 -17.37 2.83
CA GLY A 644 4.54 -18.62 3.54
C GLY A 644 3.91 -18.61 4.93
N ILE A 645 3.94 -19.74 5.59
CA ILE A 645 3.46 -19.88 6.96
C ILE A 645 4.51 -19.31 7.91
N THR A 646 4.09 -18.48 8.84
CA THR A 646 4.95 -17.89 9.85
C THR A 646 5.29 -18.87 10.95
N ARG A 647 6.46 -18.75 11.56
CA ARG A 647 6.89 -19.64 12.65
C ARG A 647 6.10 -19.41 13.93
N GLU A 648 5.81 -18.15 14.22
CA GLU A 648 4.95 -17.75 15.33
C GLU A 648 3.68 -17.16 14.77
N LEU A 649 2.59 -17.72 15.19
CA LEU A 649 1.28 -17.30 14.71
C LEU A 649 0.69 -16.19 15.59
N ARG A 650 1.23 -16.02 16.82
CA ARG A 650 0.83 -14.99 17.78
C ARG A 650 1.99 -14.58 18.69
N TYR A 651 1.98 -13.31 19.05
CA TYR A 651 2.90 -12.70 20.01
C TYR A 651 2.19 -12.35 21.33
N SER A 652 1.29 -13.13 21.84
CA SER A 652 0.67 -12.79 23.12
C SER A 652 0.86 -13.91 24.13
N ALA A 653 1.29 -13.51 25.30
CA ALA A 653 1.40 -14.37 26.49
C ALA A 653 0.02 -14.73 27.10
N ASN A 654 -1.08 -14.27 26.54
CA ASN A 654 -2.39 -14.41 27.14
C ASN A 654 -3.15 -15.63 26.65
N SER A 655 -3.74 -16.32 27.59
CA SER A 655 -4.34 -17.65 27.55
C SER A 655 -5.63 -17.75 26.72
N TYR A 656 -5.67 -17.25 25.47
CA TYR A 656 -6.75 -17.66 24.59
C TYR A 656 -6.51 -19.11 24.14
N THR A 657 -7.31 -20.03 24.67
CA THR A 657 -7.21 -21.48 24.44
C THR A 657 -7.81 -21.96 23.11
N GLY A 658 -8.17 -21.07 22.19
CA GLY A 658 -8.62 -21.45 20.85
C GLY A 658 -7.46 -22.03 20.03
N ALA A 659 -7.60 -23.25 19.50
CA ALA A 659 -6.64 -23.82 18.59
C ALA A 659 -6.53 -22.92 17.35
N LEU A 660 -5.35 -22.34 17.10
CA LEU A 660 -5.05 -21.67 15.85
C LEU A 660 -4.99 -22.70 14.76
N GLN A 661 -5.77 -22.45 13.72
CA GLN A 661 -5.66 -23.15 12.47
C GLN A 661 -4.79 -22.32 11.54
N VAL A 662 -3.99 -22.97 10.72
CA VAL A 662 -3.23 -22.36 9.64
C VAL A 662 -3.74 -22.91 8.31
N THR A 663 -3.59 -22.13 7.26
CA THR A 663 -3.96 -22.56 5.92
C THR A 663 -2.73 -22.61 5.02
N ASN A 664 -2.73 -23.57 4.10
CA ASN A 664 -1.74 -23.64 3.02
C ASN A 664 -2.13 -22.81 1.80
N ALA A 665 -3.31 -22.21 1.79
CA ALA A 665 -3.75 -21.32 0.75
C ALA A 665 -3.09 -19.93 0.90
N ASN A 666 -1.76 -19.91 0.83
CA ASN A 666 -0.93 -18.71 0.88
C ASN A 666 -0.52 -18.25 -0.52
N LEU A 667 0.05 -17.06 -0.65
CA LEU A 667 0.41 -16.47 -1.94
C LEU A 667 1.34 -17.37 -2.77
N PHE A 668 2.33 -17.98 -2.15
CA PHE A 668 3.23 -18.87 -2.88
C PHE A 668 2.48 -20.06 -3.46
N ASN A 669 1.69 -20.74 -2.66
CA ASN A 669 0.98 -21.95 -3.10
C ASN A 669 -0.11 -21.65 -4.14
N LEU A 670 -0.80 -20.51 -4.01
CA LEU A 670 -1.87 -20.13 -4.91
C LEU A 670 -1.36 -19.60 -6.26
N TYR A 671 -0.33 -18.76 -6.25
CA TYR A 671 0.03 -17.97 -7.43
C TYR A 671 1.43 -18.27 -8.00
N HIS A 672 2.37 -18.75 -7.19
CA HIS A 672 3.76 -18.93 -7.61
C HIS A 672 4.17 -20.40 -7.76
N ARG A 673 3.54 -21.31 -7.05
CA ARG A 673 3.93 -22.72 -6.99
C ARG A 673 3.91 -23.41 -8.34
N ASN A 674 2.88 -23.21 -9.15
CA ASN A 674 2.79 -23.86 -10.47
C ASN A 674 3.89 -23.41 -11.41
N TYR A 675 4.21 -22.09 -11.40
CA TYR A 675 5.37 -21.57 -12.12
C TYR A 675 6.66 -22.23 -11.63
N PHE A 676 6.85 -22.27 -10.30
CA PHE A 676 8.04 -22.86 -9.70
C PHE A 676 8.19 -24.34 -10.06
N LEU A 677 7.13 -25.13 -9.99
CA LEU A 677 7.14 -26.54 -10.38
C LEU A 677 7.48 -26.75 -11.86
N GLU A 678 6.96 -25.87 -12.72
CA GLU A 678 7.21 -25.96 -14.17
C GLU A 678 8.68 -25.73 -14.52
N ILE A 679 9.34 -24.74 -13.90
CA ILE A 679 10.74 -24.42 -14.20
C ILE A 679 11.73 -25.35 -13.50
N THR A 680 11.35 -25.97 -12.38
CA THR A 680 12.24 -26.81 -11.57
C THR A 680 12.07 -28.33 -11.81
N ASP A 681 11.05 -28.70 -12.61
CA ASP A 681 10.88 -30.12 -12.97
C ASP A 681 12.12 -30.62 -13.75
N LYS A 682 12.66 -31.75 -13.34
CA LYS A 682 13.88 -32.34 -13.96
C LYS A 682 13.73 -32.66 -15.45
N ASP A 683 12.50 -32.91 -15.90
CA ASP A 683 12.19 -33.21 -17.28
C ASP A 683 11.76 -31.99 -18.09
N SER A 684 11.67 -30.78 -17.43
CA SER A 684 11.32 -29.54 -18.09
C SER A 684 12.44 -29.04 -19.00
N LYS A 685 12.08 -28.53 -20.16
CA LYS A 685 13.03 -28.13 -21.21
C LYS A 685 12.59 -26.84 -21.86
N VAL A 686 13.57 -26.04 -22.23
CA VAL A 686 13.40 -24.93 -23.15
C VAL A 686 13.87 -25.38 -24.54
N MET A 687 13.01 -25.22 -25.52
CA MET A 687 13.36 -25.43 -26.92
C MET A 687 13.67 -24.10 -27.57
N LYS A 688 14.83 -23.99 -28.18
CA LYS A 688 15.24 -22.87 -29.05
C LYS A 688 15.37 -23.42 -30.45
N ALA A 689 14.47 -23.01 -31.35
CA ALA A 689 14.43 -23.52 -32.73
C ALA A 689 14.05 -22.38 -33.69
N GLN A 690 14.19 -22.63 -34.98
CA GLN A 690 13.82 -21.74 -36.04
C GLN A 690 12.49 -22.14 -36.66
N PHE A 691 11.64 -21.18 -36.93
CA PHE A 691 10.28 -21.38 -37.44
C PHE A 691 10.01 -20.50 -38.65
N TYR A 692 9.18 -21.00 -39.57
CA TYR A 692 8.55 -20.23 -40.64
C TYR A 692 7.32 -19.52 -40.09
N LEU A 693 7.41 -18.25 -39.79
CA LEU A 693 6.31 -17.43 -39.29
C LEU A 693 5.95 -16.36 -40.28
N GLU A 694 4.69 -16.34 -40.70
CA GLU A 694 4.13 -15.34 -41.60
C GLU A 694 3.60 -14.13 -40.82
N PRO A 695 3.39 -12.96 -41.43
CA PRO A 695 2.74 -11.82 -40.80
C PRO A 695 1.37 -12.13 -40.19
N THR A 696 0.63 -13.07 -40.79
CA THR A 696 -0.65 -13.54 -40.27
C THR A 696 -0.55 -14.33 -38.97
N ASP A 697 0.56 -15.03 -38.78
CA ASP A 697 0.81 -15.76 -37.52
C ASP A 697 1.10 -14.80 -36.38
N ILE A 698 1.88 -13.77 -36.66
CA ILE A 698 2.23 -12.76 -35.67
C ILE A 698 1.02 -11.88 -35.32
N ASN A 699 0.18 -11.53 -36.30
CA ASN A 699 -1.04 -10.77 -36.06
C ASN A 699 -2.03 -11.55 -35.16
N LYS A 700 -2.06 -12.89 -35.27
CA LYS A 700 -2.91 -13.77 -34.47
C LYS A 700 -2.22 -14.28 -33.21
N LEU A 701 -0.97 -13.85 -32.99
CA LEU A 701 -0.19 -14.35 -31.85
C LEU A 701 -0.85 -13.95 -30.53
N ASP A 702 -1.10 -14.97 -29.73
CA ASP A 702 -1.57 -14.84 -28.37
C ASP A 702 -0.64 -15.64 -27.46
N PHE A 703 0.02 -14.99 -26.51
CA PHE A 703 0.94 -15.66 -25.61
C PHE A 703 0.25 -16.60 -24.61
N ARG A 704 -1.07 -16.53 -24.51
CA ARG A 704 -1.89 -17.49 -23.75
C ARG A 704 -1.96 -18.85 -24.42
N ASP A 705 -1.73 -18.91 -25.74
CA ASP A 705 -1.91 -20.10 -26.54
C ASP A 705 -0.89 -21.19 -26.21
N GLN A 706 -1.34 -22.42 -26.30
CA GLN A 706 -0.50 -23.60 -26.23
C GLN A 706 -0.06 -24.01 -27.63
N ILE A 707 1.22 -24.17 -27.85
CA ILE A 707 1.80 -24.59 -29.11
C ILE A 707 2.01 -26.11 -29.09
N VAL A 708 1.48 -26.80 -30.06
CA VAL A 708 1.71 -28.25 -30.26
C VAL A 708 2.79 -28.42 -31.32
N ILE A 709 3.80 -29.23 -30.99
CA ILE A 709 4.85 -29.67 -31.90
C ILE A 709 5.09 -31.16 -31.63
N ASP A 710 4.90 -32.01 -32.67
CA ASP A 710 5.10 -33.44 -32.58
C ASP A 710 4.43 -34.10 -31.35
N ASN A 711 3.17 -33.74 -31.09
CA ASN A 711 2.39 -34.21 -29.94
C ASN A 711 2.89 -33.76 -28.56
N ALA A 712 3.86 -32.88 -28.50
CA ALA A 712 4.28 -32.22 -27.25
C ALA A 712 3.67 -30.82 -27.14
N TYR A 713 3.28 -30.45 -25.93
CA TYR A 713 2.71 -29.13 -25.65
C TYR A 713 3.80 -28.19 -25.14
N TRP A 714 3.76 -26.97 -25.66
CA TRP A 714 4.73 -25.91 -25.39
C TRP A 714 4.03 -24.58 -25.10
N ARG A 715 4.63 -23.76 -24.25
CA ARG A 715 4.29 -22.36 -24.10
C ARG A 715 5.27 -21.50 -24.86
N LEU A 716 4.76 -20.51 -25.54
CA LEU A 716 5.58 -19.51 -26.17
C LEU A 716 6.22 -18.61 -25.11
N ASN A 717 7.55 -18.65 -25.02
CA ASN A 717 8.31 -17.79 -24.12
C ASN A 717 8.75 -16.51 -24.84
N LYS A 718 9.37 -16.67 -26.03
CA LYS A 718 9.93 -15.53 -26.74
C LYS A 718 10.04 -15.80 -28.23
N ILE A 719 9.74 -14.80 -29.04
CA ILE A 719 10.08 -14.72 -30.45
C ILE A 719 11.21 -13.73 -30.60
N MET A 720 12.29 -14.13 -31.28
CA MET A 720 13.49 -13.31 -31.43
C MET A 720 13.78 -13.06 -32.91
N ASN A 721 14.11 -11.80 -33.23
CA ASN A 721 14.53 -11.35 -34.56
C ASN A 721 13.53 -11.66 -35.67
N TYR A 722 12.21 -11.59 -35.37
CA TYR A 722 11.20 -11.70 -36.42
C TYR A 722 11.29 -10.50 -37.34
N ASN A 723 11.41 -10.76 -38.66
CA ASN A 723 11.45 -9.72 -39.71
C ASN A 723 10.22 -9.88 -40.60
N PRO A 724 9.22 -8.97 -40.53
CA PRO A 724 8.01 -9.08 -41.33
C PRO A 724 8.18 -8.80 -42.83
N PHE A 725 9.33 -8.26 -43.25
CA PHE A 725 9.60 -7.87 -44.65
C PHE A 725 10.50 -8.85 -45.37
N ASN A 726 11.03 -9.86 -44.72
CA ASN A 726 11.87 -10.88 -45.30
C ASN A 726 11.33 -12.27 -44.93
N GLU A 727 11.26 -13.16 -45.90
CA GLU A 727 10.96 -14.59 -45.67
C GLU A 727 12.13 -15.29 -44.95
N SER A 728 12.53 -14.77 -43.81
CA SER A 728 13.61 -15.33 -43.00
C SER A 728 13.06 -16.19 -41.87
N LEU A 729 13.79 -17.22 -41.53
CA LEU A 729 13.47 -18.05 -40.37
C LEU A 729 13.55 -17.23 -39.09
N THR A 730 12.57 -17.43 -38.26
CA THR A 730 12.45 -16.74 -36.98
C THR A 730 12.86 -17.65 -35.82
N LYS A 731 13.73 -17.17 -34.95
CA LYS A 731 14.11 -17.90 -33.74
C LYS A 731 13.04 -17.77 -32.66
N VAL A 732 12.55 -18.90 -32.19
CA VAL A 732 11.53 -18.98 -31.15
C VAL A 732 12.06 -19.78 -29.97
N GLU A 733 11.72 -19.34 -28.78
CA GLU A 733 11.98 -20.01 -27.52
C GLU A 733 10.65 -20.49 -26.91
N LEU A 734 10.55 -21.79 -26.65
CA LEU A 734 9.36 -22.45 -26.14
C LEU A 734 9.68 -23.22 -24.87
N ILE A 735 8.75 -23.21 -23.91
CA ILE A 735 8.86 -23.95 -22.65
C ILE A 735 7.95 -25.17 -22.73
N ASN A 736 8.47 -26.34 -22.41
CA ASN A 736 7.67 -27.56 -22.40
C ASN A 736 6.64 -27.57 -21.28
N ILE A 737 5.38 -27.71 -21.66
CA ILE A 737 4.28 -27.86 -20.70
C ILE A 737 4.26 -29.30 -20.23
N LYS A 738 4.49 -29.51 -18.97
CA LYS A 738 4.12 -30.76 -18.30
C LYS A 738 2.62 -30.67 -17.98
N GLU A 739 1.93 -31.83 -17.93
CA GLU A 739 0.51 -31.88 -17.65
C GLU A 739 0.13 -30.85 -16.57
N PRO A 740 -0.73 -29.87 -16.88
CA PRO A 740 -1.13 -28.89 -15.90
C PRO A 740 -1.80 -29.65 -14.76
N VAL A 741 -1.25 -29.56 -13.58
CA VAL A 741 -1.98 -29.93 -12.37
C VAL A 741 -3.07 -28.86 -12.25
N ARG A 742 -4.25 -29.14 -12.79
CA ARG A 742 -5.43 -28.30 -12.58
C ARG A 742 -5.78 -28.41 -11.11
N PHE A 743 -5.49 -27.38 -10.37
CA PHE A 743 -6.07 -27.23 -9.04
C PHE A 743 -7.51 -26.77 -9.25
N SER A 744 -8.46 -27.56 -8.80
CA SER A 744 -9.84 -27.10 -8.70
C SER A 744 -9.88 -25.96 -7.68
N GLU A 745 -10.78 -25.00 -7.87
CA GLU A 745 -10.97 -23.81 -7.01
C GLU A 745 -11.27 -24.14 -5.54
N THR A 746 -11.37 -25.40 -5.17
CA THR A 746 -11.53 -25.85 -3.79
C THR A 746 -10.16 -25.93 -3.12
N HIS A 747 -9.86 -24.94 -2.31
CA HIS A 747 -8.61 -24.79 -1.51
C HIS A 747 -8.22 -26.05 -0.69
N SER A 748 -9.11 -27.03 -0.58
CA SER A 748 -8.87 -28.31 0.08
C SER A 748 -7.88 -29.25 -0.61
N GLU A 749 -7.53 -29.01 -1.88
CA GLU A 749 -6.61 -29.87 -2.63
C GLU A 749 -5.15 -29.43 -2.58
N LEU A 750 -4.90 -28.17 -2.26
CA LEU A 750 -3.53 -27.64 -2.13
C LEU A 750 -2.78 -28.28 -0.95
N GLY A 751 -3.48 -28.60 0.13
CA GLY A 751 -2.92 -29.33 1.27
C GLY A 751 -2.52 -30.77 0.97
N LYS A 752 -3.10 -31.40 -0.06
CA LYS A 752 -2.85 -32.82 -0.37
C LYS A 752 -1.53 -33.10 -1.10
N ASN A 753 -0.89 -32.09 -1.67
CA ASN A 753 0.28 -32.25 -2.55
C ASN A 753 1.53 -31.46 -2.12
N GLY A 754 1.48 -30.73 -1.00
CA GLY A 754 2.61 -29.92 -0.55
C GLY A 754 3.24 -30.47 0.71
N VAL A 755 4.51 -30.83 0.66
CA VAL A 755 5.31 -31.07 1.85
C VAL A 755 5.90 -29.74 2.25
N ILE A 756 5.39 -29.16 3.34
CA ILE A 756 6.09 -28.11 4.06
C ILE A 756 6.83 -28.83 5.18
N GLU A 757 8.13 -28.99 5.02
CA GLU A 757 8.94 -29.48 6.11
C GLU A 757 9.09 -28.39 7.16
N ASP A 758 8.73 -28.70 8.37
CA ASP A 758 8.89 -27.98 9.62
C ASP A 758 8.62 -26.47 9.56
N GLY A 759 8.00 -25.82 10.43
CA GLY A 759 7.74 -24.38 10.44
C GLY A 759 8.86 -23.46 9.93
N LEU A 760 9.83 -23.98 9.14
CA LEU A 760 10.94 -23.26 8.50
C LEU A 760 10.61 -22.73 7.10
N ASN A 761 9.38 -22.94 6.59
CA ASN A 761 9.02 -22.57 5.21
C ASN A 761 10.00 -23.10 4.14
N LYS A 762 10.72 -24.18 4.44
CA LYS A 762 11.52 -24.90 3.46
C LYS A 762 10.62 -25.88 2.75
N VAL A 763 10.29 -25.60 1.50
CA VAL A 763 9.64 -26.57 0.63
C VAL A 763 10.72 -27.35 -0.08
N LYS A 764 10.96 -28.57 0.33
CA LYS A 764 11.62 -29.56 -0.52
C LYS A 764 10.57 -30.07 -1.49
N LEU A 765 10.63 -29.61 -2.73
CA LEU A 765 9.74 -30.10 -3.79
C LEU A 765 10.29 -31.42 -4.35
N PRO A 766 9.72 -32.55 -3.99
CA PRO A 766 10.02 -33.75 -4.70
C PRO A 766 9.45 -33.61 -6.13
N ASN A 767 10.18 -34.24 -7.08
CA ASN A 767 9.68 -34.45 -8.42
C ASN A 767 8.22 -34.93 -8.38
N VAL A 768 7.34 -34.37 -9.19
CA VAL A 768 5.90 -34.71 -9.25
C VAL A 768 5.65 -36.22 -9.41
N LYS A 769 6.54 -36.91 -10.09
CA LYS A 769 6.54 -38.40 -10.16
C LYS A 769 6.90 -39.09 -8.86
N GLN A 770 7.70 -38.48 -7.98
CA GLN A 770 8.00 -39.00 -6.65
C GLN A 770 6.88 -38.77 -5.65
N LEU A 771 6.14 -37.66 -5.77
CA LEU A 771 4.92 -37.43 -5.02
C LEU A 771 3.83 -38.46 -5.30
N LYS A 772 3.72 -38.94 -6.54
CA LYS A 772 2.83 -40.09 -6.88
C LYS A 772 3.34 -41.43 -6.35
N ARG A 773 4.64 -41.54 -5.96
CA ARG A 773 5.25 -42.75 -5.42
C ARG A 773 5.44 -42.77 -3.91
N SER A 774 5.55 -41.60 -3.28
CA SER A 774 5.48 -41.50 -1.83
C SER A 774 4.01 -41.34 -1.44
N SER A 775 3.35 -42.41 -1.20
CA SER A 775 1.91 -42.44 -0.88
C SER A 775 1.59 -41.90 0.51
N ASN A 776 2.19 -40.81 0.92
CA ASN A 776 1.81 -40.10 2.13
C ASN A 776 0.51 -39.35 1.87
N ILE A 777 -0.51 -39.60 2.67
CA ILE A 777 -1.81 -38.98 2.62
C ILE A 777 -1.97 -38.09 3.87
N PHE A 778 -2.08 -36.78 3.68
CA PHE A 778 -2.26 -35.84 4.77
C PHE A 778 -3.52 -35.01 4.57
N PRO A 779 -4.28 -34.74 5.61
CA PRO A 779 -5.27 -33.66 5.62
C PRO A 779 -4.61 -32.32 5.94
N ASP A 780 -5.39 -31.25 5.83
CA ASP A 780 -4.96 -29.87 6.09
C ASP A 780 -4.07 -29.70 7.32
N PHE A 781 -3.00 -28.98 7.16
CA PHE A 781 -1.77 -29.00 7.90
C PHE A 781 -1.79 -28.64 9.37
N ALA A 782 -1.18 -29.46 10.20
CA ALA A 782 -0.58 -29.04 11.47
C ALA A 782 0.51 -30.03 11.96
N GLY A 783 1.43 -30.47 11.10
CA GLY A 783 2.50 -31.38 11.52
C GLY A 783 3.58 -31.61 10.46
N SER A 784 4.65 -32.32 10.85
CA SER A 784 5.80 -32.67 10.01
C SER A 784 5.82 -34.18 9.77
N VAL A 785 6.09 -34.58 8.53
CA VAL A 785 6.23 -36.03 8.19
C VAL A 785 7.44 -36.25 7.32
N GLN A 786 8.33 -37.11 7.78
CA GLN A 786 9.50 -37.62 7.05
C GLN A 786 9.39 -39.10 6.85
N GLY A 787 9.58 -39.59 5.60
CA GLY A 787 9.48 -41.00 5.28
C GLY A 787 8.46 -41.32 4.18
N ARG A 788 8.08 -42.60 4.02
CA ARG A 788 7.19 -43.04 2.95
C ARG A 788 5.94 -43.69 3.51
N ASN A 789 4.87 -43.64 2.72
CA ASN A 789 3.60 -44.31 2.98
C ASN A 789 2.94 -43.96 4.32
N ASN A 790 3.27 -42.83 4.93
CA ASN A 790 2.61 -42.40 6.13
C ASN A 790 1.21 -41.85 5.81
N ARG A 791 0.23 -42.07 6.68
CA ARG A 791 -1.14 -41.63 6.55
C ARG A 791 -1.54 -40.89 7.79
N VAL A 792 -2.12 -39.71 7.62
CA VAL A 792 -2.67 -38.94 8.74
C VAL A 792 -4.13 -38.61 8.40
N GLY A 793 -5.04 -38.87 9.32
CA GLY A 793 -6.47 -38.66 9.15
C GLY A 793 -6.86 -37.18 9.27
N GLU A 794 -8.02 -36.80 8.72
CA GLU A 794 -8.55 -35.45 8.73
C GLU A 794 -8.73 -34.91 10.17
N GLY A 795 -8.47 -33.59 10.35
CA GLY A 795 -8.62 -32.89 11.63
C GLY A 795 -7.51 -33.21 12.65
N SER A 796 -6.42 -33.87 12.22
CA SER A 796 -5.26 -34.11 13.09
C SER A 796 -4.35 -32.89 13.13
N VAL A 797 -3.91 -32.49 14.32
CA VAL A 797 -3.10 -31.29 14.57
C VAL A 797 -1.91 -31.59 15.48
N LYS A 798 -0.80 -30.87 15.27
CA LYS A 798 0.48 -31.03 16.01
C LYS A 798 0.98 -32.46 15.94
N PHE A 799 1.43 -32.94 14.80
CA PHE A 799 2.03 -34.25 14.66
C PHE A 799 3.43 -34.18 14.04
N ILE A 800 4.32 -35.04 14.53
CA ILE A 800 5.67 -35.22 13.98
C ILE A 800 5.84 -36.70 13.69
N ILE A 801 6.09 -37.06 12.43
CA ILE A 801 6.30 -38.47 12.02
C ILE A 801 7.62 -38.57 11.29
N GLN A 802 8.52 -39.39 11.83
CA GLN A 802 9.79 -39.77 11.15
C GLN A 802 9.85 -41.28 11.04
N GLY A 803 9.75 -41.78 9.79
CA GLY A 803 9.72 -43.21 9.51
C GLY A 803 8.75 -43.52 8.38
N ASP A 804 8.60 -44.82 8.09
CA ASP A 804 7.80 -45.33 6.99
C ASP A 804 6.54 -46.04 7.49
N ASN A 805 5.48 -46.01 6.69
CA ASN A 805 4.21 -46.76 6.87
C ASN A 805 3.43 -46.48 8.15
N ASN A 806 3.59 -45.34 8.77
CA ASN A 806 2.81 -45.00 9.97
C ASN A 806 1.40 -44.50 9.61
N VAL A 807 0.43 -44.85 10.46
CA VAL A 807 -0.96 -44.44 10.31
C VAL A 807 -1.41 -43.66 11.55
N VAL A 808 -1.93 -42.45 11.37
CA VAL A 808 -2.50 -41.61 12.42
C VAL A 808 -3.94 -41.34 12.09
N GLY A 809 -4.85 -41.71 12.99
CA GLY A 809 -6.28 -41.53 12.83
C GLY A 809 -6.69 -40.05 12.81
N GLY A 810 -7.87 -39.75 12.25
CA GLY A 810 -8.40 -38.38 12.17
C GLY A 810 -8.71 -37.75 13.53
N GLY A 811 -8.55 -36.42 13.66
CA GLY A 811 -8.86 -35.67 14.88
C GLY A 811 -7.86 -35.87 16.02
N THR A 812 -6.69 -36.42 15.77
CA THR A 812 -5.63 -36.58 16.78
C THR A 812 -4.90 -35.28 17.06
N LYS A 813 -4.31 -35.15 18.28
CA LYS A 813 -3.56 -33.93 18.67
C LYS A 813 -2.26 -34.32 19.39
N ASN A 814 -1.18 -33.59 19.12
CA ASN A 814 0.14 -33.82 19.73
C ASN A 814 0.61 -35.28 19.57
N VAL A 815 0.81 -35.72 18.35
CA VAL A 815 1.29 -37.08 18.06
C VAL A 815 2.71 -37.01 17.50
N THR A 816 3.64 -37.68 18.18
CA THR A 816 5.04 -37.78 17.75
C THR A 816 5.39 -39.23 17.49
N ILE A 817 5.87 -39.56 16.30
CA ILE A 817 6.28 -40.92 15.91
C ILE A 817 7.69 -40.89 15.33
N PHE A 818 8.61 -41.53 16.01
CA PHE A 818 9.96 -41.90 15.50
C PHE A 818 10.04 -43.39 15.38
N GLY A 819 9.75 -43.92 14.17
CA GLY A 819 9.70 -45.35 13.90
C GLY A 819 8.82 -45.70 12.72
N ASN A 820 8.65 -47.00 12.45
CA ASN A 820 7.95 -47.48 11.29
C ASN A 820 6.76 -48.38 11.65
N ASP A 821 5.80 -48.47 10.71
CA ASP A 821 4.67 -49.39 10.81
C ASP A 821 3.81 -49.23 12.07
N ASN A 822 3.74 -48.00 12.61
CA ASN A 822 2.92 -47.70 13.80
C ASN A 822 1.53 -47.21 13.41
N GLU A 823 0.55 -47.45 14.30
CA GLU A 823 -0.84 -47.03 14.12
C GLU A 823 -1.34 -46.31 15.37
N VAL A 824 -1.96 -45.14 15.20
CA VAL A 824 -2.57 -44.33 16.26
C VAL A 824 -4.04 -44.15 15.92
N ASP A 825 -4.95 -44.55 16.79
CA ASP A 825 -6.38 -44.46 16.58
C ASP A 825 -6.88 -43.00 16.51
N ALA A 826 -8.06 -42.83 15.95
CA ALA A 826 -8.67 -41.50 15.77
C ALA A 826 -9.04 -40.83 17.10
N GLY A 827 -8.88 -39.49 17.16
CA GLY A 827 -9.31 -38.68 18.28
C GLY A 827 -8.38 -38.71 19.50
N LEU A 828 -7.28 -39.41 19.44
CA LEU A 828 -6.31 -39.48 20.52
C LEU A 828 -5.45 -38.22 20.62
N HIS A 829 -4.91 -37.95 21.81
CA HIS A 829 -4.07 -36.77 22.06
C HIS A 829 -2.88 -37.16 22.97
N ASN A 830 -1.77 -36.40 22.80
CA ASN A 830 -0.52 -36.57 23.56
C ASN A 830 0.04 -37.99 23.42
N VAL A 831 0.30 -38.46 22.23
CA VAL A 831 0.85 -39.78 21.91
C VAL A 831 2.27 -39.64 21.43
N GLN A 832 3.20 -40.39 22.03
CA GLN A 832 4.60 -40.38 21.63
C GLN A 832 5.12 -41.81 21.41
N LEU A 833 5.70 -42.04 20.24
CA LEU A 833 6.34 -43.28 19.85
C LEU A 833 7.81 -43.02 19.49
N ILE A 834 8.72 -43.38 20.37
CA ILE A 834 10.15 -43.14 20.19
C ILE A 834 10.86 -44.46 19.91
N ASN A 835 11.56 -44.52 18.79
CA ASN A 835 12.26 -45.71 18.33
C ASN A 835 11.35 -46.96 18.43
N SER A 836 10.07 -46.80 18.08
CA SER A 836 9.04 -47.83 18.21
C SER A 836 8.54 -48.24 16.82
N ASN A 837 8.41 -49.55 16.60
CA ASN A 837 7.94 -50.09 15.33
C ASN A 837 6.80 -51.08 15.55
N GLY A 838 5.77 -51.01 14.68
CA GLY A 838 4.65 -51.95 14.71
C GLY A 838 3.75 -51.80 15.97
N VAL A 839 3.68 -50.62 16.56
CA VAL A 839 2.87 -50.35 17.75
C VAL A 839 1.52 -49.78 17.36
N HIS A 840 0.45 -50.28 17.96
CA HIS A 840 -0.89 -49.78 17.81
C HIS A 840 -1.35 -49.09 19.11
N ILE A 841 -1.69 -47.80 19.01
CA ILE A 841 -2.09 -46.98 20.16
C ILE A 841 -3.60 -46.72 20.13
N GLN A 842 -4.26 -47.01 21.27
CA GLN A 842 -5.70 -46.88 21.44
C GLN A 842 -6.08 -45.94 22.57
N GLU A 843 -5.11 -45.41 23.33
CA GLU A 843 -5.34 -44.51 24.45
C GLU A 843 -4.52 -43.23 24.34
N SER A 844 -5.10 -42.14 24.83
CA SER A 844 -4.43 -40.82 24.91
C SER A 844 -3.43 -40.76 26.05
N ASN A 845 -2.51 -39.79 26.01
CA ASN A 845 -1.46 -39.57 27.01
C ASN A 845 -0.53 -40.79 27.20
N THR A 846 -0.14 -41.41 26.09
CA THR A 846 0.68 -42.61 26.08
C THR A 846 2.02 -42.39 25.45
N VAL A 847 3.07 -42.93 26.06
CA VAL A 847 4.40 -42.92 25.46
C VAL A 847 4.94 -44.36 25.38
N TYR A 848 5.50 -44.70 24.25
CA TYR A 848 6.20 -45.92 23.97
C TYR A 848 7.66 -45.62 23.62
N VAL A 849 8.57 -46.30 24.28
CA VAL A 849 10.01 -46.23 23.95
C VAL A 849 10.49 -47.67 23.64
N ASN A 850 11.13 -47.84 22.52
CA ASN A 850 11.59 -49.16 22.04
C ASN A 850 10.45 -50.18 22.01
N GLY A 851 9.24 -49.79 21.65
CA GLY A 851 8.07 -50.66 21.53
C GLY A 851 7.40 -51.04 22.88
N LYS A 852 7.79 -50.45 23.98
CA LYS A 852 7.22 -50.72 25.32
C LYS A 852 6.52 -49.50 25.91
N PRO A 853 5.34 -49.68 26.50
CA PRO A 853 4.68 -48.54 27.16
C PRO A 853 5.49 -48.09 28.38
N GLN A 854 5.44 -46.80 28.66
CA GLN A 854 6.06 -46.18 29.82
C GLN A 854 4.94 -45.75 30.80
N ASP A 855 5.05 -46.26 32.03
CA ASP A 855 4.15 -45.92 33.12
C ASP A 855 4.67 -44.64 33.82
N ASN A 856 3.77 -43.84 34.41
CA ASN A 856 4.05 -42.56 35.11
C ASN A 856 4.69 -41.49 34.22
N LEU A 857 3.90 -40.97 33.29
CA LEU A 857 4.36 -40.03 32.32
C LEU A 857 3.76 -38.65 32.54
N GLU A 858 4.59 -37.60 32.41
CA GLU A 858 4.19 -36.22 32.33
C GLU A 858 4.71 -35.64 31.00
N VAL A 859 3.81 -35.07 30.20
CA VAL A 859 4.15 -34.50 28.88
C VAL A 859 4.04 -33.01 29.00
N LEU A 860 5.11 -32.29 28.72
CA LEU A 860 5.18 -30.82 28.69
C LEU A 860 4.97 -30.35 27.25
N ASP A 861 3.98 -29.49 27.02
CA ASP A 861 3.66 -28.96 25.70
C ASP A 861 3.88 -27.45 25.64
N GLY A 862 4.93 -27.01 25.02
CA GLY A 862 5.23 -25.62 24.68
C GLY A 862 4.82 -24.53 25.68
N GLY A 863 5.76 -23.94 26.33
CA GLY A 863 5.57 -22.91 27.35
C GLY A 863 6.69 -22.93 28.36
N GLU A 864 6.62 -22.14 29.44
CA GLU A 864 7.46 -22.26 30.61
C GLU A 864 6.77 -23.18 31.60
N ASP A 865 7.07 -24.46 31.59
CA ASP A 865 6.46 -25.43 32.49
C ASP A 865 7.36 -25.76 33.68
N THR A 866 6.74 -25.94 34.81
CA THR A 866 7.47 -26.38 36.03
C THR A 866 6.95 -27.72 36.50
N VAL A 867 7.74 -28.77 36.35
CA VAL A 867 7.42 -30.11 36.85
C VAL A 867 8.20 -30.37 38.12
N ARG A 868 7.47 -30.76 39.18
CA ARG A 868 8.04 -31.19 40.44
C ARG A 868 7.67 -32.65 40.69
N SER A 869 8.62 -33.55 40.52
CA SER A 869 8.41 -34.94 40.92
C SER A 869 8.88 -35.15 42.36
N LEU A 870 7.97 -35.61 43.20
CA LEU A 870 8.26 -35.94 44.62
C LEU A 870 8.69 -37.40 44.83
N TYR A 871 8.52 -38.23 43.83
CA TYR A 871 8.86 -39.66 43.87
C TYR A 871 9.66 -40.05 42.63
N GLY A 872 10.69 -40.84 42.83
CA GLY A 872 11.51 -41.36 41.75
C GLY A 872 10.75 -42.28 40.78
N GLY A 873 11.16 -42.33 39.53
CA GLY A 873 10.59 -43.19 38.48
C GLY A 873 9.66 -42.53 37.51
N THR A 874 9.57 -41.20 37.48
CA THR A 874 8.83 -40.46 36.47
C THR A 874 9.71 -40.20 35.23
N ASN A 875 9.23 -40.58 34.05
CA ASN A 875 9.85 -40.22 32.79
C ASN A 875 9.19 -38.91 32.26
N ILE A 876 10.01 -37.90 31.98
CA ILE A 876 9.56 -36.59 31.56
C ILE A 876 10.02 -36.38 30.10
N PHE A 877 9.09 -35.96 29.26
CA PHE A 877 9.35 -35.66 27.86
C PHE A 877 8.94 -34.20 27.58
N THR A 878 9.87 -33.39 27.11
CA THR A 878 9.61 -32.05 26.64
C THR A 878 9.45 -32.09 25.12
N VAL A 879 8.40 -31.50 24.60
CA VAL A 879 8.01 -31.59 23.18
C VAL A 879 8.23 -30.29 22.42
N ASP A 880 8.44 -29.17 23.11
CA ASP A 880 8.54 -27.87 22.41
C ASP A 880 9.44 -26.88 23.15
N GLY A 881 10.03 -25.95 22.41
CA GLY A 881 11.00 -24.97 22.89
C GLY A 881 10.43 -23.91 23.81
N GLY A 882 10.58 -24.16 25.08
CA GLY A 882 10.37 -23.19 26.17
C GLY A 882 11.48 -23.35 27.21
N GLU A 883 11.54 -22.48 28.22
CA GLU A 883 12.38 -22.67 29.40
C GLU A 883 11.63 -23.49 30.42
N ASP A 884 11.79 -24.83 30.39
CA ASP A 884 11.12 -25.71 31.33
C ASP A 884 11.99 -25.94 32.56
N ILE A 885 11.37 -25.92 33.74
CA ILE A 885 12.05 -26.22 35.01
C ILE A 885 11.62 -27.58 35.52
N VAL A 886 12.53 -28.52 35.53
CA VAL A 886 12.30 -29.84 36.09
C VAL A 886 13.05 -30.03 37.42
N GLN A 887 12.33 -30.27 38.51
CA GLN A 887 12.88 -30.54 39.83
C GLN A 887 12.48 -31.92 40.30
N THR A 888 13.46 -32.81 40.38
CA THR A 888 13.24 -34.17 40.94
C THR A 888 13.94 -34.30 42.28
N GLN A 889 13.31 -34.95 43.25
CA GLN A 889 13.87 -35.16 44.57
C GLN A 889 14.64 -36.48 44.70
N PHE A 890 14.47 -37.41 43.76
CA PHE A 890 15.13 -38.72 43.75
C PHE A 890 15.67 -39.06 42.34
N SER A 891 16.76 -39.84 42.29
CA SER A 891 17.64 -40.01 41.15
C SER A 891 17.20 -41.00 40.01
N ASP A 892 15.99 -41.53 40.09
CA ASP A 892 15.54 -42.57 39.15
C ASP A 892 14.61 -42.05 38.04
N SER A 893 14.57 -40.74 37.81
CA SER A 893 13.78 -40.13 36.71
C SER A 893 14.65 -39.99 35.50
N ALA A 894 14.12 -40.40 34.32
CA ALA A 894 14.74 -40.15 33.03
C ALA A 894 14.05 -38.97 32.33
N ILE A 895 14.85 -37.99 31.85
CA ILE A 895 14.38 -36.83 31.10
C ILE A 895 14.75 -37.04 29.64
N TYR A 896 13.77 -36.96 28.73
CA TYR A 896 13.96 -37.05 27.30
C TYR A 896 13.57 -35.74 26.65
N LEU A 897 14.57 -35.03 26.09
CA LEU A 897 14.38 -33.80 25.35
C LEU A 897 14.18 -34.12 23.86
N ILE A 898 13.06 -33.71 23.30
CA ILE A 898 12.78 -33.82 21.89
C ILE A 898 12.63 -32.42 21.31
N GLU A 899 13.75 -31.86 20.94
CA GLU A 899 14.01 -30.62 20.19
C GLU A 899 13.99 -29.25 20.87
N GLY A 900 15.10 -28.58 20.65
CA GLY A 900 15.34 -27.28 20.01
C GLY A 900 15.05 -26.03 20.80
N GLY A 901 14.89 -26.13 22.10
CA GLY A 901 15.01 -24.96 22.99
C GLY A 901 16.47 -24.78 23.45
N ILE A 902 16.86 -23.59 23.86
CA ILE A 902 18.11 -23.36 24.58
C ILE A 902 17.88 -23.90 26.00
N ASP A 903 18.64 -24.92 26.39
CA ASP A 903 18.69 -25.49 27.76
C ASP A 903 19.09 -24.45 28.82
#